data_49df8657bf6d9020a59a9aeb6af67f04
#
_entry.id   49df8657bf6d9020a59a9aeb6af67f04
#
_cell.length_a   1.000
_cell.length_b   1.000
_cell.length_c   1.000
_cell.angle_alpha   90.00
_cell.angle_beta   90.00
_cell.angle_gamma   90.00
#
_symmetry.space_group_name_H-M   'P 1'
#
loop_
_entity.id
_entity.type
_entity.pdbx_description
1 polymer ?
#
loop_
_entity_poly.entity_id
_entity_poly.type
_entity_poly.pdbx_seq_one_letter_code
_entity_poly.pdbx_strand_id
1 'polypeptide(L)'
;MINLSQKKTLIYIILLLVTLAVYWQVKHLAFVDLDDFVYVSENLNIQSGITPESIVWAFSTTYAEFWHPLTWLSLMLDYELYGLHAGGYHVTNLILHILSTLLLFRLFSTMTGEIWKSAFVAAFFALHPLHVESVAWVSERKDVLSAFFWMLTLCLYVFYTEKQSIKRYLLVVFSFVLALLSKPMVVTLPVIMILLDYWPLKRFENQKGLSDTIVWQLREKLPLLALSVVFAIITIFAQHNASGVYFSVVARLANAPVAFISYIIKTFWPYHLAVFYPFPSQISVWQAVTTSCLIVIITSFIIVQSKKRPYLFVGWLWYAIILLPVIGIVQVGNHSMADRYTYLPLIGIGIMLAWGAPDLSHHKTLFEKILFPAAILFLAFLTFLAWKQCGYWKNSNALFSYALQATKNNYIAHGSLGIALFKEGKTEDAIHHFNQAILIRPDYYKPYDSRGVAYDKLGQYEQAIADFNEAIRLNPEYAASYNNRGAVYDKSGHYENAFEDYNTAIRLKPEYADAYNNRGLVFARLGQNQKAIADFSKAISLNPIFVDAYNNRVVVYSAQGRYDLAVSDLNKAISANPDSLKSYINRAAIYAKLNQYEEVARNLTEVIRLQPDNDLFYYNRGFAYAKTGQYNAALNDFNKTLRLKDNHADAYNIRAAVYLNQHNIISGCLDAKKACELGNCRTLQAAAAKGICR
;
A
#
# COMPACT_ATOMS: atom_id res chain seq x y z
N MET A 1 48.59 -0.54 -13.78
CA MET A 1 47.91 -0.21 -12.48
C MET A 1 46.65 0.60 -12.78
N ILE A 2 45.52 0.19 -12.30
CA ILE A 2 44.24 0.91 -12.44
C ILE A 2 44.37 2.25 -11.69
N ASN A 3 44.08 3.37 -12.39
CA ASN A 3 44.18 4.70 -11.79
C ASN A 3 43.01 4.94 -10.78
N LEU A 4 43.12 6.00 -9.95
CA LEU A 4 42.17 6.28 -8.87
C LEU A 4 40.75 6.49 -9.40
N SER A 5 40.58 7.14 -10.54
CA SER A 5 39.30 7.39 -11.19
C SER A 5 38.67 6.06 -11.66
N GLN A 6 39.45 5.20 -12.30
CA GLN A 6 38.98 3.88 -12.73
C GLN A 6 38.56 2.98 -11.59
N LYS A 7 39.26 3.03 -10.43
CA LYS A 7 38.85 2.31 -9.22
C LYS A 7 37.50 2.80 -8.70
N LYS A 8 37.27 4.12 -8.65
CA LYS A 8 35.97 4.69 -8.23
C LYS A 8 34.85 4.25 -9.16
N THR A 9 35.07 4.33 -10.48
CA THR A 9 34.08 3.91 -11.48
C THR A 9 33.73 2.41 -11.32
N LEU A 10 34.72 1.57 -11.12
CA LEU A 10 34.50 0.13 -10.90
C LEU A 10 33.64 -0.12 -9.65
N ILE A 11 33.90 0.59 -8.53
CA ILE A 11 33.11 0.46 -7.30
C ILE A 11 31.67 0.90 -7.53
N TYR A 12 31.41 2.02 -8.25
CA TYR A 12 30.04 2.44 -8.59
C TYR A 12 29.30 1.34 -9.37
N ILE A 13 29.95 0.73 -10.36
CA ILE A 13 29.37 -0.36 -11.15
C ILE A 13 29.09 -1.58 -10.27
N ILE A 14 30.01 -1.98 -9.40
CA ILE A 14 29.82 -3.13 -8.51
C ILE A 14 28.66 -2.87 -7.55
N LEU A 15 28.61 -1.71 -6.88
CA LEU A 15 27.52 -1.33 -5.99
C LEU A 15 26.16 -1.37 -6.69
N LEU A 16 26.07 -0.79 -7.90
CA LEU A 16 24.88 -0.82 -8.72
C LEU A 16 24.45 -2.27 -9.03
N LEU A 17 25.35 -3.07 -9.58
CA LEU A 17 25.02 -4.43 -10.03
C LEU A 17 24.67 -5.37 -8.89
N VAL A 18 25.39 -5.30 -7.77
CA VAL A 18 25.12 -6.17 -6.62
C VAL A 18 23.79 -5.78 -5.95
N THR A 19 23.51 -4.48 -5.77
CA THR A 19 22.24 -4.02 -5.23
C THR A 19 21.08 -4.42 -6.15
N LEU A 20 21.24 -4.22 -7.46
CA LEU A 20 20.23 -4.63 -8.43
C LEU A 20 19.98 -6.15 -8.37
N ALA A 21 21.02 -6.97 -8.27
CA ALA A 21 20.91 -8.42 -8.22
C ALA A 21 20.14 -8.90 -6.98
N VAL A 22 20.42 -8.33 -5.80
CA VAL A 22 19.74 -8.68 -4.53
C VAL A 22 18.25 -8.39 -4.60
N TYR A 23 17.90 -7.21 -5.09
CA TYR A 23 16.53 -6.71 -5.08
C TYR A 23 15.77 -6.92 -6.40
N TRP A 24 16.35 -7.61 -7.40
CA TRP A 24 15.71 -7.79 -8.72
C TRP A 24 14.32 -8.44 -8.65
N GLN A 25 14.10 -9.27 -7.64
CA GLN A 25 12.80 -9.92 -7.42
C GLN A 25 11.67 -8.95 -7.05
N VAL A 26 11.97 -7.70 -6.62
CA VAL A 26 10.93 -6.73 -6.21
C VAL A 26 9.96 -6.40 -7.34
N LYS A 27 10.36 -6.49 -8.59
CA LYS A 27 9.50 -6.26 -9.75
C LYS A 27 8.31 -7.24 -9.87
N HIS A 28 8.34 -8.35 -9.10
CA HIS A 28 7.31 -9.37 -9.08
C HIS A 28 6.51 -9.39 -7.77
N LEU A 29 6.77 -8.45 -6.86
CA LEU A 29 6.04 -8.36 -5.62
C LEU A 29 4.66 -7.74 -5.86
N ALA A 30 3.67 -8.20 -5.11
CA ALA A 30 2.33 -7.61 -5.06
C ALA A 30 2.27 -6.48 -4.01
N PHE A 31 1.23 -5.65 -4.08
CA PHE A 31 0.86 -4.80 -2.95
C PHE A 31 0.52 -5.66 -1.73
N VAL A 32 0.88 -5.21 -0.54
CA VAL A 32 0.63 -5.93 0.71
C VAL A 32 -0.50 -5.30 1.51
N ASP A 33 -1.31 -6.16 2.17
CA ASP A 33 -2.46 -5.78 3.00
C ASP A 33 -2.02 -5.14 4.33
N LEU A 34 -1.31 -4.02 4.22
CA LEU A 34 -0.93 -3.16 5.34
C LEU A 34 -1.37 -1.72 5.01
N ASP A 35 -0.45 -0.92 4.49
CA ASP A 35 -0.70 0.47 4.13
C ASP A 35 -0.81 0.69 2.61
N ASP A 36 -0.43 -0.29 1.76
CA ASP A 36 -0.38 -0.11 0.30
C ASP A 36 -1.76 0.19 -0.31
N PHE A 37 -2.84 -0.31 0.30
CA PHE A 37 -4.21 0.05 -0.11
C PHE A 37 -4.50 1.52 0.14
N VAL A 38 -4.18 1.99 1.34
CA VAL A 38 -4.38 3.39 1.74
C VAL A 38 -3.50 4.32 0.91
N TYR A 39 -2.28 3.89 0.60
CA TYR A 39 -1.32 4.70 -0.13
C TYR A 39 -1.54 4.69 -1.64
N VAL A 40 -2.05 3.59 -2.24
CA VAL A 40 -2.10 3.43 -3.70
C VAL A 40 -3.44 2.88 -4.17
N SER A 41 -3.77 1.61 -3.86
CA SER A 41 -4.81 0.88 -4.60
C SER A 41 -6.24 1.28 -4.26
N GLU A 42 -6.49 1.94 -3.13
CA GLU A 42 -7.80 2.49 -2.74
C GLU A 42 -7.79 4.03 -2.67
N ASN A 43 -6.68 4.67 -3.04
CA ASN A 43 -6.53 6.12 -2.97
C ASN A 43 -6.83 6.77 -4.32
N LEU A 44 -8.05 7.30 -4.46
CA LEU A 44 -8.51 7.93 -5.70
C LEU A 44 -7.68 9.17 -6.08
N ASN A 45 -7.10 9.89 -5.11
CA ASN A 45 -6.26 11.03 -5.40
C ASN A 45 -4.93 10.61 -6.02
N ILE A 46 -4.40 9.46 -5.64
CA ILE A 46 -3.22 8.87 -6.30
C ILE A 46 -3.59 8.37 -7.70
N GLN A 47 -4.74 7.71 -7.84
CA GLN A 47 -5.21 7.17 -9.11
C GLN A 47 -5.69 8.23 -10.09
N SER A 48 -5.82 9.48 -9.68
CA SER A 48 -6.05 10.60 -10.60
C SER A 48 -4.78 11.10 -11.29
N GLY A 49 -3.61 10.58 -10.91
CA GLY A 49 -2.32 11.02 -11.43
C GLY A 49 -1.95 12.44 -10.97
N ILE A 50 -1.07 13.10 -11.72
CA ILE A 50 -0.61 14.47 -11.43
C ILE A 50 -1.55 15.48 -12.10
N THR A 51 -2.57 15.91 -11.37
CA THR A 51 -3.51 16.98 -11.78
C THR A 51 -3.38 18.18 -10.84
N PRO A 52 -3.86 19.39 -11.22
CA PRO A 52 -3.89 20.52 -10.30
C PRO A 52 -4.58 20.19 -8.97
N GLU A 53 -5.69 19.47 -9.02
CA GLU A 53 -6.48 19.07 -7.86
C GLU A 53 -5.72 18.10 -6.96
N SER A 54 -5.06 17.08 -7.54
CA SER A 54 -4.29 16.10 -6.78
C SER A 54 -3.02 16.72 -6.17
N ILE A 55 -2.39 17.70 -6.83
CA ILE A 55 -1.28 18.47 -6.26
C ILE A 55 -1.77 19.27 -5.05
N VAL A 56 -2.88 20.00 -5.17
CA VAL A 56 -3.46 20.75 -4.04
C VAL A 56 -3.77 19.80 -2.88
N TRP A 57 -4.40 18.66 -3.18
CA TRP A 57 -4.66 17.63 -2.18
C TRP A 57 -3.37 17.16 -1.48
N ALA A 58 -2.31 16.85 -2.22
CA ALA A 58 -1.05 16.36 -1.65
C ALA A 58 -0.44 17.34 -0.63
N PHE A 59 -0.56 18.66 -0.87
CA PHE A 59 -0.04 19.69 0.04
C PHE A 59 -0.99 20.06 1.17
N SER A 60 -2.29 19.80 1.07
CA SER A 60 -3.29 20.16 2.07
C SER A 60 -3.73 19.01 2.97
N THR A 61 -3.44 17.76 2.58
CA THR A 61 -3.94 16.57 3.29
C THR A 61 -3.01 16.12 4.41
N THR A 62 -3.63 15.59 5.49
CA THR A 62 -2.96 14.75 6.51
C THR A 62 -3.42 13.30 6.42
N TYR A 63 -3.84 12.87 5.23
CA TYR A 63 -4.28 11.50 4.97
C TYR A 63 -3.23 10.48 5.41
N ALA A 64 -3.67 9.35 5.93
CA ALA A 64 -2.80 8.35 6.57
C ALA A 64 -1.96 8.89 7.75
N GLU A 65 -2.43 9.93 8.44
CA GLU A 65 -1.82 10.51 9.65
C GLU A 65 -0.44 11.16 9.42
N PHE A 66 -0.08 11.44 8.16
CA PHE A 66 1.19 12.06 7.79
C PHE A 66 1.00 13.21 6.80
N TRP A 67 1.84 14.23 6.94
CA TRP A 67 2.00 15.28 5.94
C TRP A 67 3.34 15.08 5.20
N HIS A 68 3.27 14.47 4.02
CA HIS A 68 4.44 14.16 3.19
C HIS A 68 4.12 14.34 1.68
N PRO A 69 3.88 15.59 1.26
CA PRO A 69 3.36 15.89 -0.08
C PRO A 69 4.23 15.33 -1.22
N LEU A 70 5.56 15.33 -1.06
CA LEU A 70 6.44 14.83 -2.13
C LEU A 70 6.35 13.30 -2.29
N THR A 71 6.07 12.58 -1.22
CA THR A 71 5.77 11.14 -1.30
C THR A 71 4.49 10.89 -2.08
N TRP A 72 3.42 11.65 -1.83
CA TRP A 72 2.18 11.56 -2.61
C TRP A 72 2.41 11.85 -4.09
N LEU A 73 3.11 12.93 -4.44
CA LEU A 73 3.44 13.24 -5.83
C LEU A 73 4.29 12.15 -6.50
N SER A 74 5.20 11.53 -5.77
CA SER A 74 6.00 10.40 -6.28
C SER A 74 5.14 9.16 -6.59
N LEU A 75 4.12 8.88 -5.77
CA LEU A 75 3.19 7.77 -6.00
C LEU A 75 2.20 8.07 -7.14
N MET A 76 1.75 9.33 -7.28
CA MET A 76 0.95 9.78 -8.43
C MET A 76 1.71 9.62 -9.74
N LEU A 77 3.01 9.97 -9.75
CA LEU A 77 3.87 9.76 -10.92
C LEU A 77 4.00 8.27 -11.28
N ASP A 78 4.16 7.41 -10.27
CA ASP A 78 4.19 5.96 -10.50
C ASP A 78 2.86 5.46 -11.07
N TYR A 79 1.73 6.00 -10.61
CA TYR A 79 0.43 5.64 -11.17
C TYR A 79 0.31 6.03 -12.65
N GLU A 80 0.78 7.22 -13.05
CA GLU A 80 0.80 7.61 -14.47
C GLU A 80 1.67 6.69 -15.34
N LEU A 81 2.79 6.22 -14.77
CA LEU A 81 3.74 5.37 -15.51
C LEU A 81 3.31 3.90 -15.57
N TYR A 82 2.69 3.40 -14.51
CA TYR A 82 2.48 1.96 -14.32
C TYR A 82 1.03 1.57 -14.01
N GLY A 83 0.11 2.53 -13.86
CA GLY A 83 -1.24 2.25 -13.36
C GLY A 83 -1.18 1.59 -11.98
N LEU A 84 -1.95 0.51 -11.78
CA LEU A 84 -1.93 -0.30 -10.54
C LEU A 84 -0.97 -1.51 -10.62
N HIS A 85 0.02 -1.49 -11.51
CA HIS A 85 1.02 -2.56 -11.58
C HIS A 85 2.06 -2.41 -10.47
N ALA A 86 1.92 -3.17 -9.38
CA ALA A 86 2.74 -3.07 -8.16
C ALA A 86 4.26 -3.13 -8.43
N GLY A 87 4.70 -3.98 -9.37
CA GLY A 87 6.11 -4.12 -9.73
C GLY A 87 6.79 -2.81 -10.13
N GLY A 88 6.07 -1.88 -10.78
CA GLY A 88 6.60 -0.55 -11.14
C GLY A 88 6.96 0.28 -9.90
N TYR A 89 6.07 0.32 -8.91
CA TYR A 89 6.29 1.05 -7.65
C TYR A 89 7.49 0.50 -6.87
N HIS A 90 7.63 -0.82 -6.81
CA HIS A 90 8.79 -1.46 -6.17
C HIS A 90 10.10 -1.14 -6.90
N VAL A 91 10.08 -1.10 -8.23
CA VAL A 91 11.26 -0.72 -9.03
C VAL A 91 11.66 0.73 -8.77
N THR A 92 10.71 1.66 -8.63
CA THR A 92 11.02 3.04 -8.24
C THR A 92 11.69 3.11 -6.86
N ASN A 93 11.21 2.35 -5.86
CA ASN A 93 11.88 2.25 -4.56
C ASN A 93 13.32 1.74 -4.69
N LEU A 94 13.54 0.70 -5.49
CA LEU A 94 14.87 0.16 -5.75
C LEU A 94 15.80 1.18 -6.41
N ILE A 95 15.32 1.93 -7.39
CA ILE A 95 16.11 3.00 -8.04
C ILE A 95 16.54 4.05 -7.00
N LEU A 96 15.64 4.51 -6.14
CA LEU A 96 15.94 5.47 -5.07
C LEU A 96 16.96 4.91 -4.07
N HIS A 97 16.87 3.62 -3.72
CA HIS A 97 17.83 2.94 -2.85
C HIS A 97 19.23 2.86 -3.49
N ILE A 98 19.31 2.50 -4.78
CA ILE A 98 20.56 2.47 -5.53
C ILE A 98 21.18 3.88 -5.58
N LEU A 99 20.40 4.91 -5.92
CA LEU A 99 20.88 6.30 -5.96
C LEU A 99 21.41 6.76 -4.60
N SER A 100 20.71 6.42 -3.52
CA SER A 100 21.15 6.70 -2.14
C SER A 100 22.49 6.03 -1.82
N THR A 101 22.65 4.77 -2.23
CA THR A 101 23.89 3.99 -2.07
C THR A 101 25.06 4.64 -2.81
N LEU A 102 24.85 5.05 -4.06
CA LEU A 102 25.88 5.69 -4.88
C LEU A 102 26.28 7.08 -4.33
N LEU A 103 25.28 7.85 -3.86
CA LEU A 103 25.53 9.14 -3.18
C LEU A 103 26.29 8.94 -1.86
N LEU A 104 25.98 7.91 -1.08
CA LEU A 104 26.67 7.58 0.16
C LEU A 104 28.14 7.25 -0.09
N PHE A 105 28.44 6.44 -1.11
CA PHE A 105 29.81 6.18 -1.54
C PHE A 105 30.53 7.45 -1.96
N ARG A 106 29.89 8.29 -2.79
CA ARG A 106 30.42 9.59 -3.20
C ARG A 106 30.74 10.46 -2.01
N LEU A 107 29.79 10.60 -1.08
CA LEU A 107 29.91 11.43 0.13
C LEU A 107 31.17 11.09 0.91
N PHE A 108 31.27 9.84 1.36
CA PHE A 108 32.41 9.43 2.21
C PHE A 108 33.74 9.38 1.47
N SER A 109 33.75 8.92 0.19
CA SER A 109 34.98 8.93 -0.62
C SER A 109 35.50 10.32 -0.95
N THR A 110 34.62 11.34 -0.97
CA THR A 110 35.01 12.74 -1.17
C THR A 110 35.54 13.36 0.14
N MET A 111 34.83 13.16 1.25
CA MET A 111 35.22 13.74 2.53
C MET A 111 36.48 13.14 3.13
N THR A 112 36.72 11.83 2.94
CA THR A 112 37.80 11.12 3.63
C THR A 112 38.98 10.74 2.75
N GLY A 113 38.78 10.65 1.43
CA GLY A 113 39.76 10.08 0.50
C GLY A 113 39.88 8.55 0.56
N GLU A 114 39.29 7.90 1.55
CA GLU A 114 39.40 6.47 1.85
C GLU A 114 38.42 5.64 1.05
N ILE A 115 38.77 5.23 -0.15
CA ILE A 115 37.87 4.61 -1.13
C ILE A 115 37.27 3.29 -0.60
N TRP A 116 38.11 2.38 -0.07
CA TRP A 116 37.67 1.06 0.33
C TRP A 116 36.79 1.06 1.58
N LYS A 117 37.09 1.96 2.54
CA LYS A 117 36.25 2.15 3.73
C LYS A 117 34.89 2.73 3.34
N SER A 118 34.90 3.71 2.40
CA SER A 118 33.68 4.29 1.86
C SER A 118 32.84 3.29 1.06
N ALA A 119 33.50 2.41 0.29
CA ALA A 119 32.86 1.33 -0.43
C ALA A 119 32.20 0.31 0.53
N PHE A 120 32.87 -0.01 1.63
CA PHE A 120 32.29 -0.89 2.65
C PHE A 120 31.04 -0.29 3.28
N VAL A 121 31.06 1.00 3.69
CA VAL A 121 29.88 1.66 4.26
C VAL A 121 28.72 1.66 3.28
N ALA A 122 28.97 1.98 2.01
CA ALA A 122 27.95 1.98 0.97
C ALA A 122 27.40 0.57 0.67
N ALA A 123 28.27 -0.45 0.61
CA ALA A 123 27.85 -1.83 0.42
C ALA A 123 27.09 -2.37 1.63
N PHE A 124 27.53 -2.03 2.84
CA PHE A 124 26.83 -2.40 4.07
C PHE A 124 25.42 -1.80 4.11
N PHE A 125 25.27 -0.52 3.74
CA PHE A 125 23.96 0.13 3.58
C PHE A 125 23.13 -0.54 2.48
N ALA A 126 23.71 -0.83 1.31
CA ALA A 126 22.98 -1.38 0.18
C ALA A 126 22.44 -2.81 0.42
N LEU A 127 23.19 -3.62 1.15
CA LEU A 127 23.01 -5.09 1.18
C LEU A 127 22.49 -5.60 2.53
N HIS A 128 22.22 -4.72 3.49
CA HIS A 128 21.79 -5.14 4.81
C HIS A 128 20.33 -5.60 4.83
N PRO A 129 19.99 -6.77 5.40
CA PRO A 129 18.61 -7.29 5.45
C PRO A 129 17.60 -6.39 6.16
N LEU A 130 18.02 -5.59 7.12
CA LEU A 130 17.19 -4.60 7.82
C LEU A 130 16.62 -3.50 6.88
N HIS A 131 17.23 -3.31 5.71
CA HIS A 131 16.77 -2.31 4.73
C HIS A 131 15.74 -2.85 3.74
N VAL A 132 15.50 -4.17 3.75
CA VAL A 132 14.54 -4.81 2.84
C VAL A 132 13.14 -4.25 3.04
N GLU A 133 12.72 -4.01 4.28
CA GLU A 133 11.41 -3.41 4.59
C GLU A 133 11.23 -2.07 3.88
N SER A 134 12.20 -1.15 3.96
CA SER A 134 12.12 0.17 3.31
C SER A 134 12.14 0.10 1.78
N VAL A 135 12.75 -0.92 1.18
CA VAL A 135 12.86 -1.07 -0.28
C VAL A 135 11.69 -1.87 -0.86
N ALA A 136 11.32 -2.99 -0.22
CA ALA A 136 10.33 -3.92 -0.70
C ALA A 136 8.88 -3.52 -0.37
N TRP A 137 8.65 -2.58 0.53
CA TRP A 137 7.32 -2.09 0.88
C TRP A 137 7.01 -0.78 0.13
N VAL A 138 5.95 -0.77 -0.67
CA VAL A 138 5.61 0.40 -1.51
C VAL A 138 5.31 1.63 -0.65
N SER A 139 4.57 1.48 0.44
CA SER A 139 4.22 2.59 1.35
C SER A 139 5.43 3.20 2.06
N GLU A 140 6.58 2.50 2.12
CA GLU A 140 7.84 3.07 2.61
C GLU A 140 8.63 3.84 1.52
N ARG A 141 7.95 4.21 0.41
CA ARG A 141 8.43 5.22 -0.52
C ARG A 141 8.99 6.45 0.20
N LYS A 142 8.32 6.85 1.28
CA LYS A 142 8.74 7.95 2.14
C LYS A 142 10.16 7.77 2.70
N ASP A 143 10.59 6.52 2.99
CA ASP A 143 11.93 6.23 3.51
C ASP A 143 13.00 6.40 2.44
N VAL A 144 12.84 5.68 1.32
CA VAL A 144 13.84 5.69 0.25
C VAL A 144 13.94 7.04 -0.45
N LEU A 145 12.81 7.77 -0.59
CA LEU A 145 12.77 9.10 -1.19
C LEU A 145 13.43 10.14 -0.27
N SER A 146 13.10 10.13 1.02
CA SER A 146 13.72 11.05 1.99
C SER A 146 15.21 10.75 2.16
N ALA A 147 15.64 9.51 2.16
CA ALA A 147 17.04 9.13 2.22
C ALA A 147 17.82 9.58 0.98
N PHE A 148 17.23 9.49 -0.20
CA PHE A 148 17.83 10.03 -1.42
C PHE A 148 18.12 11.53 -1.29
N PHE A 149 17.14 12.33 -0.87
CA PHE A 149 17.33 13.76 -0.65
C PHE A 149 18.23 14.07 0.54
N TRP A 150 18.24 13.23 1.58
CA TRP A 150 19.20 13.31 2.68
C TRP A 150 20.63 13.19 2.18
N MET A 151 20.94 12.13 1.41
CA MET A 151 22.28 11.92 0.86
C MET A 151 22.67 13.03 -0.11
N LEU A 152 21.72 13.46 -0.95
CA LEU A 152 21.95 14.59 -1.86
C LEU A 152 22.28 15.86 -1.09
N THR A 153 21.53 16.16 -0.02
CA THR A 153 21.76 17.31 0.84
C THR A 153 23.16 17.29 1.47
N LEU A 154 23.60 16.13 1.96
CA LEU A 154 24.95 15.98 2.51
C LEU A 154 26.03 16.15 1.42
N CYS A 155 25.84 15.62 0.23
CA CYS A 155 26.76 15.84 -0.88
C CYS A 155 26.84 17.33 -1.30
N LEU A 156 25.69 18.00 -1.36
CA LEU A 156 25.62 19.45 -1.62
C LEU A 156 26.23 20.26 -0.48
N TYR A 157 26.08 19.80 0.75
CA TYR A 157 26.72 20.42 1.91
C TYR A 157 28.25 20.33 1.81
N VAL A 158 28.82 19.17 1.50
CA VAL A 158 30.26 19.02 1.24
C VAL A 158 30.72 19.96 0.11
N PHE A 159 29.96 20.02 -0.97
CA PHE A 159 30.24 20.95 -2.09
C PHE A 159 30.18 22.42 -1.66
N TYR A 160 29.29 22.78 -0.72
CA TYR A 160 29.24 24.12 -0.12
C TYR A 160 30.48 24.39 0.74
N THR A 161 30.95 23.39 1.50
CA THR A 161 32.11 23.58 2.39
C THR A 161 33.43 23.83 1.64
N GLU A 162 33.58 23.31 0.40
CA GLU A 162 34.75 23.55 -0.46
C GLU A 162 34.86 25.02 -0.90
N LYS A 163 33.73 25.66 -1.22
CA LYS A 163 33.63 27.05 -1.61
C LYS A 163 32.31 27.63 -1.11
N GLN A 164 32.37 28.34 0.02
CA GLN A 164 31.20 28.96 0.63
C GLN A 164 30.61 30.02 -0.30
N SER A 165 29.37 29.82 -0.75
CA SER A 165 28.61 30.81 -1.51
C SER A 165 27.12 30.63 -1.22
N ILE A 166 26.36 31.72 -1.31
CA ILE A 166 24.92 31.70 -1.08
C ILE A 166 24.21 30.76 -2.06
N LYS A 167 24.63 30.69 -3.32
CA LYS A 167 24.03 29.79 -4.32
C LYS A 167 24.18 28.32 -3.90
N ARG A 168 25.37 27.91 -3.45
CA ARG A 168 25.59 26.53 -2.98
C ARG A 168 24.80 26.24 -1.70
N TYR A 169 24.71 27.23 -0.80
CA TYR A 169 23.91 27.09 0.42
C TYR A 169 22.42 26.92 0.12
N LEU A 170 21.88 27.70 -0.84
CA LEU A 170 20.47 27.55 -1.26
C LEU A 170 20.18 26.17 -1.84
N LEU A 171 21.13 25.53 -2.53
CA LEU A 171 20.98 24.15 -3.00
C LEU A 171 20.87 23.16 -1.82
N VAL A 172 21.66 23.37 -0.75
CA VAL A 172 21.56 22.58 0.48
C VAL A 172 20.18 22.73 1.11
N VAL A 173 19.70 23.98 1.29
CA VAL A 173 18.39 24.28 1.85
C VAL A 173 17.27 23.65 1.01
N PHE A 174 17.31 23.83 -0.31
CA PHE A 174 16.33 23.31 -1.23
C PHE A 174 16.23 21.78 -1.16
N SER A 175 17.38 21.09 -1.24
CA SER A 175 17.41 19.63 -1.13
C SER A 175 16.93 19.14 0.24
N PHE A 176 17.24 19.87 1.32
CA PHE A 176 16.76 19.55 2.66
C PHE A 176 15.24 19.72 2.78
N VAL A 177 14.66 20.75 2.19
CA VAL A 177 13.21 20.94 2.14
C VAL A 177 12.56 19.77 1.39
N LEU A 178 13.11 19.29 0.27
CA LEU A 178 12.61 18.11 -0.42
C LEU A 178 12.67 16.83 0.44
N ALA A 179 13.73 16.69 1.25
CA ALA A 179 13.82 15.58 2.21
C ALA A 179 12.70 15.67 3.28
N LEU A 180 12.46 16.85 3.84
CA LEU A 180 11.41 17.08 4.84
C LEU A 180 10.00 16.88 4.27
N LEU A 181 9.75 17.30 3.02
CA LEU A 181 8.49 17.09 2.30
C LEU A 181 8.26 15.60 1.93
N SER A 182 9.31 14.78 1.95
CA SER A 182 9.21 13.32 1.72
C SER A 182 8.91 12.56 3.01
N LYS A 183 9.62 12.87 4.10
CA LYS A 183 9.41 12.27 5.43
C LYS A 183 9.91 13.22 6.52
N PRO A 184 9.05 13.67 7.44
CA PRO A 184 9.45 14.61 8.50
C PRO A 184 10.56 14.11 9.45
N MET A 185 10.77 12.79 9.54
CA MET A 185 11.76 12.18 10.45
C MET A 185 13.22 12.62 10.15
N VAL A 186 13.48 13.22 8.99
CA VAL A 186 14.81 13.75 8.59
C VAL A 186 15.20 15.06 9.29
N VAL A 187 14.39 15.55 10.24
CA VAL A 187 14.67 16.76 11.05
C VAL A 187 16.01 16.73 11.77
N THR A 188 16.62 15.57 11.95
CA THR A 188 17.93 15.38 12.59
C THR A 188 19.12 15.73 11.70
N LEU A 189 18.92 15.95 10.38
CA LEU A 189 19.99 16.19 9.42
C LEU A 189 20.93 17.36 9.77
N PRO A 190 20.47 18.54 10.25
CA PRO A 190 21.37 19.63 10.62
C PRO A 190 22.34 19.25 11.75
N VAL A 191 21.90 18.37 12.67
CA VAL A 191 22.78 17.87 13.76
C VAL A 191 23.82 16.90 13.20
N ILE A 192 23.46 16.08 12.22
CA ILE A 192 24.42 15.20 11.52
C ILE A 192 25.46 16.03 10.76
N MET A 193 25.08 17.15 10.14
CA MET A 193 26.05 18.05 9.51
C MET A 193 27.09 18.61 10.52
N ILE A 194 26.67 18.89 11.76
CA ILE A 194 27.59 19.29 12.83
C ILE A 194 28.59 18.17 13.18
N LEU A 195 28.11 16.92 13.22
CA LEU A 195 28.99 15.76 13.43
C LEU A 195 30.00 15.60 12.30
N LEU A 196 29.58 15.81 11.04
CA LEU A 196 30.48 15.74 9.89
C LEU A 196 31.50 16.89 9.87
N ASP A 197 31.14 18.09 10.39
CA ASP A 197 32.09 19.20 10.58
C ASP A 197 33.18 18.86 11.60
N TYR A 198 32.86 18.07 12.64
CA TYR A 198 33.86 17.55 13.58
C TYR A 198 34.75 16.49 12.91
N TRP A 199 34.15 15.47 12.32
CA TRP A 199 34.84 14.42 11.54
C TRP A 199 33.91 13.93 10.44
N PRO A 200 34.37 13.78 9.18
CA PRO A 200 35.77 13.85 8.70
C PRO A 200 36.19 15.25 8.17
N LEU A 201 35.28 16.23 8.10
CA LEU A 201 35.57 17.54 7.48
C LEU A 201 36.54 18.41 8.30
N LYS A 202 36.73 18.15 9.60
CA LYS A 202 37.65 18.84 10.53
C LYS A 202 37.54 20.36 10.54
N ARG A 203 36.36 20.91 10.29
CA ARG A 203 36.13 22.36 10.20
C ARG A 203 36.26 23.09 11.55
N PHE A 204 36.22 22.35 12.68
CA PHE A 204 36.40 22.88 14.01
C PHE A 204 37.86 23.30 14.28
N GLU A 205 38.83 22.68 13.62
CA GLU A 205 40.25 22.98 13.77
C GLU A 205 40.60 24.40 13.28
N ASN A 206 39.76 25.00 12.45
CA ASN A 206 39.95 26.34 11.89
C ASN A 206 39.41 27.48 12.79
N GLN A 207 38.79 27.16 13.94
CA GLN A 207 38.16 28.14 14.83
C GLN A 207 39.08 28.47 16.04
N LYS A 208 39.09 29.75 16.43
CA LYS A 208 40.01 30.25 17.49
C LYS A 208 39.56 29.93 18.92
N GLY A 209 38.35 29.43 19.12
CA GLY A 209 37.81 29.10 20.44
C GLY A 209 36.46 28.42 20.40
N LEU A 210 36.00 27.91 21.54
CA LEU A 210 34.73 27.20 21.66
C LEU A 210 33.53 28.12 21.35
N SER A 211 33.56 29.39 21.84
CA SER A 211 32.52 30.39 21.58
C SER A 211 32.38 30.67 20.08
N ASP A 212 33.50 30.86 19.39
CA ASP A 212 33.53 31.17 17.96
C ASP A 212 33.02 30.00 17.16
N THR A 213 33.38 28.79 17.56
CA THR A 213 32.86 27.54 16.96
C THR A 213 31.33 27.42 17.09
N ILE A 214 30.79 27.68 18.28
CA ILE A 214 29.33 27.60 18.52
C ILE A 214 28.61 28.68 17.73
N VAL A 215 29.07 29.93 17.75
CA VAL A 215 28.45 31.04 17.01
C VAL A 215 28.45 30.76 15.51
N TRP A 216 29.57 30.29 14.98
CA TRP A 216 29.67 29.94 13.55
C TRP A 216 28.74 28.80 13.19
N GLN A 217 28.69 27.71 13.95
CA GLN A 217 27.78 26.59 13.73
C GLN A 217 26.32 27.02 13.79
N LEU A 218 25.95 27.84 14.79
CA LEU A 218 24.59 28.36 14.88
C LEU A 218 24.23 29.22 13.68
N ARG A 219 25.07 30.14 13.25
CA ARG A 219 24.80 30.98 12.06
C ARG A 219 24.60 30.18 10.81
N GLU A 220 25.38 29.12 10.57
CA GLU A 220 25.30 28.29 9.38
C GLU A 220 24.12 27.31 9.43
N LYS A 221 23.82 26.75 10.61
CA LYS A 221 22.79 25.69 10.75
C LYS A 221 21.41 26.20 11.20
N LEU A 222 21.33 27.43 11.74
CA LEU A 222 20.09 28.00 12.29
C LEU A 222 18.93 27.97 11.28
N PRO A 223 19.08 28.32 9.98
CA PRO A 223 17.98 28.22 9.02
C PRO A 223 17.50 26.79 8.82
N LEU A 224 18.41 25.81 8.83
CA LEU A 224 18.06 24.40 8.69
C LEU A 224 17.38 23.86 9.97
N LEU A 225 17.88 24.26 11.15
CA LEU A 225 17.26 23.90 12.43
C LEU A 225 15.87 24.51 12.58
N ALA A 226 15.67 25.76 12.14
CA ALA A 226 14.36 26.40 12.14
C ALA A 226 13.36 25.63 11.25
N LEU A 227 13.77 25.22 10.05
CA LEU A 227 12.97 24.35 9.19
C LEU A 227 12.65 23.03 9.88
N SER A 228 13.63 22.39 10.53
CA SER A 228 13.40 21.15 11.30
C SER A 228 12.33 21.31 12.37
N VAL A 229 12.36 22.42 13.13
CA VAL A 229 11.37 22.71 14.16
C VAL A 229 9.98 22.91 13.56
N VAL A 230 9.86 23.68 12.48
CA VAL A 230 8.56 23.90 11.80
C VAL A 230 7.97 22.58 11.34
N PHE A 231 8.75 21.72 10.67
CA PHE A 231 8.26 20.42 10.19
C PHE A 231 7.96 19.45 11.34
N ALA A 232 8.70 19.49 12.45
CA ALA A 232 8.38 18.71 13.64
C ALA A 232 7.02 19.12 14.24
N ILE A 233 6.74 20.43 14.32
CA ILE A 233 5.45 20.94 14.79
C ILE A 233 4.33 20.49 13.86
N ILE A 234 4.47 20.64 12.54
CA ILE A 234 3.48 20.18 11.57
C ILE A 234 3.20 18.68 11.75
N THR A 235 4.24 17.87 11.96
CA THR A 235 4.11 16.43 12.16
C THR A 235 3.33 16.09 13.43
N ILE A 236 3.59 16.78 14.55
CA ILE A 236 2.86 16.58 15.81
C ILE A 236 1.37 16.88 15.61
N PHE A 237 1.03 17.98 14.91
CA PHE A 237 -0.35 18.31 14.61
C PHE A 237 -1.01 17.29 13.68
N ALA A 238 -0.31 16.79 12.64
CA ALA A 238 -0.84 15.78 11.71
C ALA A 238 -1.14 14.46 12.41
N GLN A 239 -0.34 14.09 13.42
CA GLN A 239 -0.48 12.82 14.16
C GLN A 239 -1.40 12.92 15.39
N HIS A 240 -1.90 14.09 15.74
CA HIS A 240 -2.73 14.27 16.96
C HIS A 240 -4.03 13.45 16.94
N ASN A 241 -4.56 13.18 15.76
CA ASN A 241 -5.80 12.43 15.57
C ASN A 241 -5.56 10.94 15.27
N ALA A 242 -4.32 10.46 15.43
CA ALA A 242 -3.99 9.06 15.18
C ALA A 242 -4.77 8.14 16.15
N SER A 243 -5.71 7.39 15.61
CA SER A 243 -6.53 6.41 16.35
C SER A 243 -5.69 5.17 16.66
N GLY A 244 -4.89 5.23 17.70
CA GLY A 244 -4.00 4.14 18.10
C GLY A 244 -4.16 3.76 19.57
N VAL A 245 -3.70 2.55 19.91
CA VAL A 245 -3.52 2.14 21.31
C VAL A 245 -2.41 2.97 21.92
N TYR A 246 -2.72 3.70 22.99
CA TYR A 246 -1.73 4.51 23.70
C TYR A 246 -1.01 3.67 24.74
N PHE A 247 0.31 3.60 24.65
CA PHE A 247 1.17 3.02 25.70
C PHE A 247 1.57 4.08 26.71
N SER A 248 1.62 3.69 27.98
CA SER A 248 2.05 4.60 29.04
C SER A 248 3.47 5.13 28.79
N VAL A 249 3.76 6.35 29.23
CA VAL A 249 5.09 6.95 29.12
C VAL A 249 6.15 6.04 29.73
N VAL A 250 5.84 5.41 30.88
CA VAL A 250 6.75 4.48 31.57
C VAL A 250 7.08 3.27 30.69
N ALA A 251 6.07 2.66 30.07
CA ALA A 251 6.29 1.53 29.17
C ALA A 251 7.14 1.91 27.96
N ARG A 252 6.92 3.09 27.38
CA ARG A 252 7.70 3.61 26.25
C ARG A 252 9.15 3.89 26.63
N LEU A 253 9.38 4.54 27.78
CA LEU A 253 10.73 4.80 28.29
C LEU A 253 11.48 3.51 28.66
N ALA A 254 10.78 2.48 29.14
CA ALA A 254 11.37 1.17 29.40
C ALA A 254 11.70 0.41 28.10
N ASN A 255 10.87 0.56 27.04
CA ASN A 255 11.11 -0.08 25.74
C ASN A 255 12.27 0.56 24.95
N ALA A 256 12.43 1.86 24.99
CA ALA A 256 13.40 2.56 24.16
C ALA A 256 14.84 2.03 24.25
N PRO A 257 15.45 1.82 25.44
CA PRO A 257 16.78 1.24 25.53
C PRO A 257 16.85 -0.23 25.09
N VAL A 258 15.77 -0.99 25.28
CA VAL A 258 15.69 -2.39 24.82
C VAL A 258 15.65 -2.41 23.30
N ALA A 259 14.84 -1.59 22.65
CA ALA A 259 14.78 -1.46 21.18
C ALA A 259 16.12 -0.97 20.60
N PHE A 260 16.77 0.00 21.26
CA PHE A 260 18.07 0.54 20.84
C PHE A 260 19.15 -0.55 20.74
N ILE A 261 19.26 -1.39 21.77
CA ILE A 261 20.21 -2.51 21.78
C ILE A 261 19.75 -3.63 20.82
N SER A 262 18.46 -3.89 20.72
CA SER A 262 17.92 -4.90 19.80
C SER A 262 18.27 -4.58 18.35
N TYR A 263 18.23 -3.33 17.92
CA TYR A 263 18.68 -2.93 16.58
C TYR A 263 20.17 -3.20 16.36
N ILE A 264 21.03 -2.96 17.37
CA ILE A 264 22.46 -3.30 17.29
C ILE A 264 22.64 -4.82 17.14
N ILE A 265 21.93 -5.62 17.94
CA ILE A 265 21.99 -7.08 17.83
C ILE A 265 21.55 -7.53 16.44
N LYS A 266 20.42 -7.02 15.93
CA LYS A 266 19.90 -7.35 14.59
C LYS A 266 20.82 -6.85 13.46
N THR A 267 21.65 -5.85 13.70
CA THR A 267 22.69 -5.41 12.74
C THR A 267 23.74 -6.49 12.50
N PHE A 268 24.16 -7.21 13.53
CA PHE A 268 25.17 -8.27 13.40
C PHE A 268 24.56 -9.65 13.19
N TRP A 269 23.34 -9.86 13.67
CA TRP A 269 22.60 -11.12 13.57
C TRP A 269 21.16 -10.86 13.08
N PRO A 270 20.98 -10.57 11.77
CA PRO A 270 19.68 -10.19 11.20
C PRO A 270 18.77 -11.41 11.00
N TYR A 271 18.33 -12.01 12.12
CA TYR A 271 17.47 -13.18 12.17
C TYR A 271 16.11 -12.80 12.74
N HIS A 272 15.03 -13.47 12.30
CA HIS A 272 13.65 -13.14 12.69
C HIS A 272 13.29 -11.66 12.47
N LEU A 273 13.58 -11.14 11.26
CA LEU A 273 13.15 -9.82 10.86
C LEU A 273 11.66 -9.88 10.50
N ALA A 274 10.86 -8.97 11.05
CA ALA A 274 9.41 -9.00 10.85
C ALA A 274 8.86 -7.61 10.56
N VAL A 275 7.84 -7.55 9.71
CA VAL A 275 7.15 -6.30 9.36
C VAL A 275 6.48 -5.60 10.55
N PHE A 276 6.18 -6.36 11.60
CA PHE A 276 5.57 -5.84 12.82
C PHE A 276 6.08 -6.59 14.05
N TYR A 277 6.59 -5.85 15.02
CA TYR A 277 7.00 -6.35 16.33
C TYR A 277 5.99 -5.88 17.37
N PRO A 278 5.13 -6.76 17.92
CA PRO A 278 4.16 -6.39 18.92
C PRO A 278 4.81 -5.69 20.12
N PHE A 279 4.12 -4.71 20.66
CA PHE A 279 4.58 -4.10 21.91
C PHE A 279 4.38 -5.13 23.04
N PRO A 280 5.42 -5.46 23.83
CA PRO A 280 5.32 -6.48 24.86
C PRO A 280 4.34 -6.03 25.96
N SER A 281 3.51 -6.94 26.45
CA SER A 281 2.58 -6.67 27.55
C SER A 281 3.28 -6.26 28.84
N GLN A 282 4.48 -6.78 29.07
CA GLN A 282 5.34 -6.40 30.19
C GLN A 282 6.79 -6.35 29.75
N ILE A 283 7.48 -5.27 30.08
CA ILE A 283 8.93 -5.14 29.90
C ILE A 283 9.56 -5.37 31.27
N SER A 284 10.46 -6.34 31.36
CA SER A 284 11.20 -6.58 32.59
C SER A 284 12.03 -5.34 32.96
N VAL A 285 11.88 -4.86 34.18
CA VAL A 285 12.67 -3.75 34.73
C VAL A 285 14.17 -4.02 34.57
N TRP A 286 14.60 -5.28 34.78
CA TRP A 286 15.99 -5.66 34.60
C TRP A 286 16.47 -5.52 33.17
N GLN A 287 15.65 -5.84 32.17
CA GLN A 287 15.99 -5.62 30.77
C GLN A 287 16.19 -4.12 30.47
N ALA A 288 15.26 -3.28 30.92
CA ALA A 288 15.36 -1.86 30.73
C ALA A 288 16.59 -1.26 31.43
N VAL A 289 16.86 -1.65 32.67
CA VAL A 289 18.03 -1.18 33.44
C VAL A 289 19.33 -1.66 32.81
N THR A 290 19.47 -2.94 32.51
CA THR A 290 20.72 -3.49 31.95
C THR A 290 21.04 -2.91 30.58
N THR A 291 20.05 -2.73 29.71
CA THR A 291 20.27 -2.10 28.40
C THR A 291 20.61 -0.61 28.52
N SER A 292 19.97 0.12 29.45
CA SER A 292 20.32 1.51 29.75
C SER A 292 21.75 1.64 30.26
N CYS A 293 22.15 0.81 31.22
CA CYS A 293 23.52 0.79 31.72
C CYS A 293 24.53 0.49 30.62
N LEU A 294 24.24 -0.46 29.73
CA LEU A 294 25.10 -0.81 28.59
C LEU A 294 25.24 0.40 27.63
N ILE A 295 24.16 1.11 27.31
CA ILE A 295 24.21 2.31 26.48
C ILE A 295 25.09 3.38 27.12
N VAL A 296 24.95 3.61 28.44
CA VAL A 296 25.76 4.59 29.18
C VAL A 296 27.24 4.19 29.15
N ILE A 297 27.57 2.93 29.39
CA ILE A 297 28.97 2.44 29.38
C ILE A 297 29.58 2.62 28.00
N ILE A 298 28.88 2.19 26.91
CA ILE A 298 29.38 2.33 25.54
C ILE A 298 29.58 3.80 25.21
N THR A 299 28.60 4.66 25.53
CA THR A 299 28.64 6.10 25.24
C THR A 299 29.81 6.75 25.98
N SER A 300 30.01 6.46 27.27
CA SER A 300 31.11 6.96 28.07
C SER A 300 32.48 6.54 27.50
N PHE A 301 32.63 5.27 27.13
CA PHE A 301 33.84 4.77 26.47
C PHE A 301 34.12 5.53 25.16
N ILE A 302 33.13 5.73 24.33
CA ILE A 302 33.25 6.42 23.04
C ILE A 302 33.62 7.88 23.24
N ILE A 303 33.03 8.58 24.24
CA ILE A 303 33.38 9.95 24.58
C ILE A 303 34.83 10.05 24.97
N VAL A 304 35.34 9.16 25.81
CA VAL A 304 36.78 9.14 26.23
C VAL A 304 37.67 8.91 24.99
N GLN A 305 37.25 8.11 24.04
CA GLN A 305 38.02 7.84 22.81
C GLN A 305 37.84 8.89 21.73
N SER A 306 36.95 9.88 21.87
CA SER A 306 36.52 10.80 20.81
C SER A 306 37.67 11.54 20.14
N LYS A 307 38.67 11.99 20.90
CA LYS A 307 39.86 12.69 20.36
C LYS A 307 40.81 11.76 19.60
N LYS A 308 40.94 10.50 20.01
CA LYS A 308 41.86 9.53 19.38
C LYS A 308 41.17 8.81 18.20
N ARG A 309 39.88 8.55 18.32
CA ARG A 309 39.05 7.78 17.37
C ARG A 309 37.74 8.51 17.04
N PRO A 310 37.80 9.66 16.37
CA PRO A 310 36.64 10.52 16.15
C PRO A 310 35.54 9.84 15.34
N TYR A 311 35.87 8.87 14.50
CA TYR A 311 34.91 8.08 13.74
C TYR A 311 33.97 7.24 14.63
N LEU A 312 34.44 6.77 15.82
CA LEU A 312 33.57 6.08 16.78
C LEU A 312 32.54 7.03 17.37
N PHE A 313 32.95 8.26 17.73
CA PHE A 313 32.07 9.27 18.26
C PHE A 313 31.01 9.70 17.25
N VAL A 314 31.44 9.99 16.02
CA VAL A 314 30.52 10.41 14.95
C VAL A 314 29.58 9.26 14.56
N GLY A 315 30.08 8.04 14.40
CA GLY A 315 29.24 6.89 14.05
C GLY A 315 28.21 6.54 15.13
N TRP A 316 28.60 6.57 16.40
CA TRP A 316 27.70 6.33 17.53
C TRP A 316 26.60 7.39 17.65
N LEU A 317 26.98 8.67 17.60
CA LEU A 317 26.02 9.77 17.66
C LEU A 317 25.12 9.83 16.41
N TRP A 318 25.65 9.51 15.23
CA TRP A 318 24.84 9.34 14.02
C TRP A 318 23.72 8.32 14.27
N TYR A 319 24.08 7.13 14.73
CA TYR A 319 23.14 6.06 15.05
C TYR A 319 22.11 6.49 16.09
N ALA A 320 22.57 7.06 17.21
CA ALA A 320 21.70 7.45 18.31
C ALA A 320 20.74 8.61 17.95
N ILE A 321 21.24 9.67 17.31
CA ILE A 321 20.46 10.87 16.99
C ILE A 321 19.37 10.57 15.96
N ILE A 322 19.67 9.79 14.94
CA ILE A 322 18.68 9.47 13.90
C ILE A 322 17.61 8.51 14.43
N LEU A 323 17.94 7.61 15.36
CA LEU A 323 16.95 6.76 16.03
C LEU A 323 16.04 7.50 17.01
N LEU A 324 16.49 8.62 17.58
CA LEU A 324 15.77 9.30 18.66
C LEU A 324 14.30 9.61 18.35
N PRO A 325 13.94 10.13 17.16
CA PRO A 325 12.54 10.42 16.83
C PRO A 325 11.64 9.17 16.72
N VAL A 326 12.22 7.99 16.44
CA VAL A 326 11.48 6.75 16.12
C VAL A 326 11.68 5.63 17.13
N ILE A 327 12.51 5.83 18.16
CA ILE A 327 12.81 4.78 19.16
C ILE A 327 11.63 4.47 20.09
N GLY A 328 10.52 5.22 19.98
CA GLY A 328 9.31 4.99 20.75
C GLY A 328 9.17 5.86 22.01
N ILE A 329 10.05 6.81 22.26
CA ILE A 329 9.88 7.85 23.32
C ILE A 329 8.66 8.72 22.96
N VAL A 330 8.60 9.23 21.74
CA VAL A 330 7.37 9.73 21.14
C VAL A 330 6.69 8.54 20.45
N GLN A 331 5.42 8.30 20.76
CA GLN A 331 4.74 7.14 20.19
C GLN A 331 4.48 7.35 18.70
N VAL A 332 4.96 6.42 17.90
CA VAL A 332 4.70 6.32 16.46
C VAL A 332 4.17 4.92 16.17
N GLY A 333 2.85 4.77 16.12
CA GLY A 333 2.19 3.48 15.91
C GLY A 333 2.16 2.54 17.13
N ASN A 334 1.78 1.27 16.89
CA ASN A 334 1.47 0.27 17.91
C ASN A 334 2.55 -0.82 18.07
N HIS A 335 3.75 -0.57 17.57
CA HIS A 335 4.86 -1.54 17.57
C HIS A 335 5.97 -1.13 18.54
N SER A 336 6.70 -2.11 19.05
CA SER A 336 7.84 -1.89 19.94
C SER A 336 9.10 -1.43 19.22
N MET A 337 9.26 -1.84 17.96
CA MET A 337 10.35 -1.52 17.05
C MET A 337 9.91 -1.82 15.61
N ALA A 338 10.66 -1.30 14.61
CA ALA A 338 10.46 -1.61 13.19
C ALA A 338 11.81 -1.63 12.47
N ASP A 339 12.06 -2.63 11.62
CA ASP A 339 13.37 -2.81 10.95
C ASP A 339 13.71 -1.58 10.08
N ARG A 340 12.71 -0.98 9.41
CA ARG A 340 12.86 0.25 8.61
C ARG A 340 13.42 1.45 9.36
N TYR A 341 13.29 1.50 10.68
CA TYR A 341 13.85 2.60 11.48
C TYR A 341 15.39 2.59 11.53
N THR A 342 16.02 1.49 11.09
CA THR A 342 17.48 1.39 11.00
C THR A 342 18.05 1.94 9.69
N TYR A 343 17.21 2.32 8.72
CA TYR A 343 17.63 2.63 7.34
C TYR A 343 18.75 3.68 7.27
N LEU A 344 18.62 4.82 7.89
CA LEU A 344 19.67 5.84 7.97
C LEU A 344 20.62 5.65 9.18
N PRO A 345 20.14 5.23 10.38
CA PRO A 345 20.99 5.02 11.52
C PRO A 345 22.14 4.05 11.29
N LEU A 346 21.91 2.99 10.53
CA LEU A 346 22.88 1.91 10.32
C LEU A 346 24.18 2.39 9.64
N ILE A 347 24.15 3.52 8.93
CA ILE A 347 25.32 4.16 8.36
C ILE A 347 26.34 4.49 9.46
N GLY A 348 25.89 4.94 10.65
CA GLY A 348 26.74 5.20 11.79
C GLY A 348 27.51 3.96 12.24
N ILE A 349 26.85 2.80 12.33
CA ILE A 349 27.51 1.52 12.64
C ILE A 349 28.48 1.15 11.51
N GLY A 350 28.09 1.32 10.25
CA GLY A 350 28.97 1.11 9.09
C GLY A 350 30.26 1.95 9.16
N ILE A 351 30.16 3.23 9.59
CA ILE A 351 31.32 4.10 9.82
C ILE A 351 32.23 3.50 10.91
N MET A 352 31.66 3.12 12.05
CA MET A 352 32.44 2.55 13.16
C MET A 352 33.17 1.27 12.74
N LEU A 353 32.54 0.42 11.96
CA LEU A 353 33.15 -0.82 11.44
C LEU A 353 34.25 -0.53 10.41
N ALA A 354 33.97 0.37 9.44
CA ALA A 354 34.87 0.64 8.31
C ALA A 354 36.21 1.27 8.76
N TRP A 355 36.19 2.12 9.78
CA TRP A 355 37.38 2.77 10.32
C TRP A 355 37.95 2.07 11.55
N GLY A 356 37.08 1.41 12.35
CA GLY A 356 37.51 0.75 13.59
C GLY A 356 38.24 -0.58 13.36
N ALA A 357 37.80 -1.40 12.44
CA ALA A 357 38.41 -2.70 12.19
C ALA A 357 39.89 -2.60 11.73
N PRO A 358 40.24 -1.67 10.80
CA PRO A 358 41.66 -1.47 10.46
C PRO A 358 42.50 -0.87 11.59
N ASP A 359 41.91 -0.05 12.45
CA ASP A 359 42.60 0.63 13.56
C ASP A 359 42.95 -0.37 14.71
N LEU A 360 42.18 -1.43 14.84
CA LEU A 360 42.46 -2.55 15.77
C LEU A 360 43.63 -3.44 15.30
N SER A 361 43.94 -3.41 14.00
CA SER A 361 45.02 -4.22 13.42
C SER A 361 46.26 -3.34 13.15
N HIS A 362 47.17 -3.26 14.08
CA HIS A 362 48.46 -2.58 13.90
C HIS A 362 49.36 -3.21 12.81
N HIS A 363 48.98 -4.37 12.25
CA HIS A 363 49.72 -5.10 11.23
C HIS A 363 48.99 -5.06 9.87
N LYS A 364 49.63 -4.46 8.88
CA LYS A 364 49.13 -4.43 7.48
C LYS A 364 48.78 -5.79 6.93
N THR A 365 49.56 -6.81 7.31
CA THR A 365 49.37 -8.21 6.91
C THR A 365 48.09 -8.83 7.49
N LEU A 366 47.69 -8.46 8.69
CA LEU A 366 46.44 -8.92 9.33
C LEU A 366 45.25 -8.31 8.60
N PHE A 367 45.32 -7.03 8.26
CA PHE A 367 44.26 -6.34 7.50
C PHE A 367 44.07 -6.98 6.12
N GLU A 368 45.16 -7.10 5.32
CA GLU A 368 45.06 -7.58 3.95
C GLU A 368 44.68 -9.07 3.85
N LYS A 369 45.19 -9.92 4.76
CA LYS A 369 44.97 -11.38 4.67
C LYS A 369 43.75 -11.88 5.44
N ILE A 370 43.24 -11.16 6.42
CA ILE A 370 42.15 -11.63 7.29
C ILE A 370 40.96 -10.68 7.26
N LEU A 371 41.15 -9.42 7.63
CA LEU A 371 40.02 -8.50 7.82
C LEU A 371 39.29 -8.12 6.50
N PHE A 372 40.06 -7.94 5.43
CA PHE A 372 39.46 -7.60 4.13
C PHE A 372 38.67 -8.79 3.53
N PRO A 373 39.18 -10.03 3.47
CA PRO A 373 38.37 -11.19 3.08
C PRO A 373 37.18 -11.46 4.01
N ALA A 374 37.35 -11.26 5.33
CA ALA A 374 36.25 -11.40 6.28
C ALA A 374 35.12 -10.38 6.05
N ALA A 375 35.48 -9.14 5.69
CA ALA A 375 34.48 -8.11 5.32
C ALA A 375 33.71 -8.49 4.05
N ILE A 376 34.39 -9.06 3.05
CA ILE A 376 33.73 -9.56 1.83
C ILE A 376 32.78 -10.72 2.16
N LEU A 377 33.21 -11.68 2.97
CA LEU A 377 32.37 -12.80 3.39
C LEU A 377 31.18 -12.34 4.21
N PHE A 378 31.37 -11.36 5.09
CA PHE A 378 30.29 -10.75 5.85
C PHE A 378 29.26 -10.06 4.95
N LEU A 379 29.71 -9.24 3.98
CA LEU A 379 28.82 -8.61 3.01
C LEU A 379 28.11 -9.65 2.14
N ALA A 380 28.77 -10.72 1.72
CA ALA A 380 28.14 -11.81 0.98
C ALA A 380 27.07 -12.54 1.80
N PHE A 381 27.34 -12.77 3.08
CA PHE A 381 26.34 -13.29 4.02
C PHE A 381 25.12 -12.38 4.16
N LEU A 382 25.33 -11.08 4.37
CA LEU A 382 24.24 -10.11 4.42
C LEU A 382 23.45 -10.05 3.09
N THR A 383 24.15 -10.13 1.96
CA THR A 383 23.56 -10.20 0.62
C THR A 383 22.58 -11.37 0.48
N PHE A 384 23.02 -12.56 0.91
CA PHE A 384 22.17 -13.75 0.88
C PHE A 384 20.95 -13.61 1.80
N LEU A 385 21.12 -13.07 3.00
CA LEU A 385 20.01 -12.85 3.92
C LEU A 385 19.05 -11.77 3.41
N ALA A 386 19.54 -10.69 2.80
CA ALA A 386 18.70 -9.66 2.20
C ALA A 386 17.88 -10.22 1.03
N TRP A 387 18.50 -11.01 0.16
CA TRP A 387 17.80 -11.69 -0.92
C TRP A 387 16.69 -12.61 -0.41
N LYS A 388 16.97 -13.40 0.64
CA LYS A 388 15.98 -14.28 1.28
C LYS A 388 14.86 -13.48 1.93
N GLN A 389 15.19 -12.41 2.66
CA GLN A 389 14.22 -11.52 3.33
C GLN A 389 13.29 -10.85 2.32
N CYS A 390 13.82 -10.41 1.18
CA CYS A 390 13.02 -9.83 0.10
C CYS A 390 11.96 -10.81 -0.44
N GLY A 391 12.27 -12.10 -0.49
CA GLY A 391 11.33 -13.15 -0.92
C GLY A 391 10.09 -13.29 -0.02
N TYR A 392 10.16 -12.90 1.25
CA TYR A 392 9.01 -12.91 2.15
C TYR A 392 7.99 -11.79 1.85
N TRP A 393 8.39 -10.76 1.11
CA TRP A 393 7.54 -9.65 0.68
C TRP A 393 6.73 -9.94 -0.60
N LYS A 394 6.72 -11.18 -1.07
CA LYS A 394 6.06 -11.57 -2.33
C LYS A 394 4.58 -11.18 -2.38
N ASN A 395 3.85 -11.39 -1.30
CA ASN A 395 2.45 -11.02 -1.10
C ASN A 395 2.11 -11.06 0.40
N SER A 396 0.90 -10.62 0.75
CA SER A 396 0.41 -10.57 2.13
C SER A 396 0.50 -11.92 2.85
N ASN A 397 0.13 -13.03 2.19
CA ASN A 397 0.18 -14.36 2.81
C ASN A 397 1.61 -14.77 3.20
N ALA A 398 2.57 -14.60 2.29
CA ALA A 398 3.97 -14.93 2.57
C ALA A 398 4.53 -14.06 3.69
N LEU A 399 4.26 -12.75 3.64
CA LEU A 399 4.74 -11.77 4.60
C LEU A 399 4.24 -12.05 6.02
N PHE A 400 2.92 -12.19 6.19
CA PHE A 400 2.34 -12.38 7.52
C PHE A 400 2.55 -13.78 8.06
N SER A 401 2.57 -14.82 7.22
CA SER A 401 2.96 -16.17 7.63
C SER A 401 4.38 -16.21 8.17
N TYR A 402 5.32 -15.51 7.53
CA TYR A 402 6.68 -15.39 8.04
C TYR A 402 6.74 -14.54 9.32
N ALA A 403 5.98 -13.44 9.41
CA ALA A 403 5.91 -12.63 10.62
C ALA A 403 5.43 -13.42 11.84
N LEU A 404 4.49 -14.36 11.66
CA LEU A 404 4.03 -15.28 12.71
C LEU A 404 5.10 -16.27 13.15
N GLN A 405 6.00 -16.69 12.24
CA GLN A 405 7.14 -17.54 12.58
C GLN A 405 8.25 -16.75 13.29
N ALA A 406 8.43 -15.48 12.91
CA ALA A 406 9.50 -14.62 13.42
C ALA A 406 9.18 -13.99 14.79
N THR A 407 7.92 -13.87 15.15
CA THR A 407 7.46 -13.17 16.35
C THR A 407 6.47 -13.98 17.16
N LYS A 408 6.35 -13.70 18.46
CA LYS A 408 5.35 -14.31 19.34
C LYS A 408 4.21 -13.33 19.60
N ASN A 409 3.00 -13.85 19.80
CA ASN A 409 1.83 -13.06 20.16
C ASN A 409 1.56 -11.88 19.20
N ASN A 410 1.72 -12.13 17.90
CA ASN A 410 1.56 -11.10 16.88
C ASN A 410 0.10 -11.02 16.38
N TYR A 411 -0.73 -10.30 17.15
CA TYR A 411 -2.14 -10.12 16.82
C TYR A 411 -2.36 -9.37 15.49
N ILE A 412 -1.46 -8.48 15.11
CA ILE A 412 -1.54 -7.77 13.81
C ILE A 412 -1.27 -8.74 12.66
N ALA A 413 -0.22 -9.56 12.76
CA ALA A 413 0.08 -10.54 11.71
C ALA A 413 -1.04 -11.57 11.56
N HIS A 414 -1.66 -12.02 12.66
CA HIS A 414 -2.86 -12.86 12.60
C HIS A 414 -4.02 -12.15 11.92
N GLY A 415 -4.34 -10.90 12.30
CA GLY A 415 -5.42 -10.12 11.69
C GLY A 415 -5.20 -9.90 10.19
N SER A 416 -3.99 -9.48 9.80
CA SER A 416 -3.66 -9.21 8.40
C SER A 416 -3.62 -10.49 7.54
N LEU A 417 -3.11 -11.61 8.09
CA LEU A 417 -3.18 -12.91 7.39
C LEU A 417 -4.63 -13.37 7.21
N GLY A 418 -5.48 -13.16 8.22
CA GLY A 418 -6.91 -13.43 8.12
C GLY A 418 -7.56 -12.63 6.99
N ILE A 419 -7.26 -11.34 6.87
CA ILE A 419 -7.77 -10.49 5.76
C ILE A 419 -7.30 -11.02 4.41
N ALA A 420 -6.02 -11.37 4.28
CA ALA A 420 -5.47 -11.90 3.04
C ALA A 420 -6.13 -13.23 2.62
N LEU A 421 -6.32 -14.15 3.57
CA LEU A 421 -7.01 -15.43 3.33
C LEU A 421 -8.49 -15.23 2.97
N PHE A 422 -9.17 -14.27 3.61
CA PHE A 422 -10.55 -13.91 3.30
C PHE A 422 -10.70 -13.41 1.86
N LYS A 423 -9.78 -12.57 1.39
CA LYS A 423 -9.73 -12.10 0.00
C LYS A 423 -9.50 -13.24 -1.01
N GLU A 424 -8.77 -14.28 -0.61
CA GLU A 424 -8.59 -15.49 -1.42
C GLU A 424 -9.81 -16.45 -1.37
N GLY A 425 -10.84 -16.12 -0.60
CA GLY A 425 -12.03 -16.96 -0.44
C GLY A 425 -11.92 -18.07 0.60
N LYS A 426 -10.80 -18.16 1.35
CA LYS A 426 -10.54 -19.11 2.43
C LYS A 426 -11.14 -18.60 3.74
N THR A 427 -12.46 -18.54 3.81
CA THR A 427 -13.18 -17.81 4.87
C THR A 427 -13.00 -18.47 6.23
N GLU A 428 -13.00 -19.78 6.33
CA GLU A 428 -12.82 -20.53 7.59
C GLU A 428 -11.41 -20.35 8.16
N ASP A 429 -10.38 -20.40 7.31
CA ASP A 429 -8.99 -20.14 7.70
C ASP A 429 -8.84 -18.70 8.20
N ALA A 430 -9.51 -17.74 7.54
CA ALA A 430 -9.53 -16.34 7.96
C ALA A 430 -10.12 -16.19 9.37
N ILE A 431 -11.27 -16.81 9.63
CA ILE A 431 -11.92 -16.82 10.97
C ILE A 431 -10.98 -17.41 12.01
N HIS A 432 -10.27 -18.51 11.70
CA HIS A 432 -9.28 -19.07 12.61
C HIS A 432 -8.22 -18.02 13.01
N HIS A 433 -7.68 -17.29 12.05
CA HIS A 433 -6.67 -16.26 12.33
C HIS A 433 -7.25 -15.05 13.08
N PHE A 434 -8.47 -14.62 12.78
CA PHE A 434 -9.14 -13.57 13.58
C PHE A 434 -9.35 -14.01 15.02
N ASN A 435 -9.74 -15.28 15.26
CA ASN A 435 -9.85 -15.85 16.61
C ASN A 435 -8.52 -15.78 17.37
N GLN A 436 -7.40 -16.12 16.71
CA GLN A 436 -6.08 -16.02 17.33
C GLN A 436 -5.71 -14.56 17.66
N ALA A 437 -6.01 -13.61 16.77
CA ALA A 437 -5.78 -12.20 17.02
C ALA A 437 -6.57 -11.69 18.22
N ILE A 438 -7.83 -12.08 18.34
CA ILE A 438 -8.74 -11.75 19.46
C ILE A 438 -8.24 -12.40 20.77
N LEU A 439 -7.80 -13.65 20.73
CA LEU A 439 -7.27 -14.35 21.91
C LEU A 439 -6.01 -13.64 22.46
N ILE A 440 -5.13 -13.18 21.57
CA ILE A 440 -3.89 -12.49 21.94
C ILE A 440 -4.20 -11.09 22.48
N ARG A 441 -5.16 -10.39 21.86
CA ARG A 441 -5.51 -9.01 22.18
C ARG A 441 -7.01 -8.75 22.11
N PRO A 442 -7.76 -9.07 23.18
CA PRO A 442 -9.23 -8.97 23.20
C PRO A 442 -9.76 -7.53 23.14
N ASP A 443 -8.94 -6.53 23.46
CA ASP A 443 -9.28 -5.09 23.42
C ASP A 443 -9.06 -4.44 22.05
N TYR A 444 -8.67 -5.20 21.03
CA TYR A 444 -8.41 -4.67 19.70
C TYR A 444 -9.61 -4.92 18.77
N TYR A 445 -10.30 -3.86 18.36
CA TYR A 445 -11.58 -3.92 17.63
C TYR A 445 -11.50 -4.50 16.22
N LYS A 446 -10.40 -4.28 15.49
CA LYS A 446 -10.30 -4.65 14.05
C LYS A 446 -10.52 -6.13 13.75
N PRO A 447 -9.97 -7.11 14.51
CA PRO A 447 -10.24 -8.52 14.25
C PRO A 447 -11.71 -8.92 14.45
N TYR A 448 -12.43 -8.28 15.39
CA TYR A 448 -13.87 -8.49 15.54
C TYR A 448 -14.63 -8.00 14.31
N ASP A 449 -14.35 -6.78 13.84
CA ASP A 449 -14.96 -6.23 12.62
C ASP A 449 -14.70 -7.15 11.41
N SER A 450 -13.44 -7.57 11.21
CA SER A 450 -13.08 -8.47 10.11
C SER A 450 -13.71 -9.85 10.21
N ARG A 451 -13.85 -10.41 11.42
CA ARG A 451 -14.52 -11.69 11.66
C ARG A 451 -16.03 -11.57 11.43
N GLY A 452 -16.63 -10.46 11.84
CA GLY A 452 -18.02 -10.13 11.53
C GLY A 452 -18.31 -10.11 10.03
N VAL A 453 -17.42 -9.50 9.24
CA VAL A 453 -17.51 -9.53 7.75
C VAL A 453 -17.39 -10.96 7.21
N ALA A 454 -16.52 -11.78 7.80
CA ALA A 454 -16.39 -13.19 7.41
C ALA A 454 -17.63 -14.01 7.75
N TYR A 455 -18.24 -13.80 8.90
CA TYR A 455 -19.52 -14.43 9.29
C TYR A 455 -20.69 -13.97 8.41
N ASP A 456 -20.75 -12.68 8.04
CA ASP A 456 -21.74 -12.18 7.08
C ASP A 456 -21.65 -12.90 5.73
N LYS A 457 -20.44 -13.12 5.21
CA LYS A 457 -20.21 -13.87 3.96
C LYS A 457 -20.68 -15.31 4.04
N LEU A 458 -20.62 -15.92 5.23
CA LEU A 458 -21.14 -17.27 5.47
C LEU A 458 -22.66 -17.31 5.78
N GLY A 459 -23.32 -16.14 5.82
CA GLY A 459 -24.74 -16.04 6.18
C GLY A 459 -25.02 -16.22 7.69
N GLN A 460 -24.00 -16.18 8.53
CA GLN A 460 -24.08 -16.33 9.98
C GLN A 460 -24.33 -14.94 10.62
N TYR A 461 -25.53 -14.40 10.39
CA TYR A 461 -25.86 -13.01 10.69
C TYR A 461 -25.82 -12.66 12.19
N GLU A 462 -26.26 -13.55 13.06
CA GLU A 462 -26.27 -13.35 14.52
C GLU A 462 -24.82 -13.21 15.05
N GLN A 463 -23.90 -14.05 14.56
CA GLN A 463 -22.49 -14.00 14.93
C GLN A 463 -21.82 -12.74 14.38
N ALA A 464 -22.16 -12.34 13.14
CA ALA A 464 -21.66 -11.10 12.54
C ALA A 464 -22.09 -9.87 13.37
N ILE A 465 -23.36 -9.79 13.75
CA ILE A 465 -23.90 -8.69 14.58
C ILE A 465 -23.22 -8.66 15.96
N ALA A 466 -23.01 -9.82 16.59
CA ALA A 466 -22.33 -9.91 17.88
C ALA A 466 -20.89 -9.36 17.79
N ASP A 467 -20.15 -9.71 16.74
CA ASP A 467 -18.81 -9.24 16.51
C ASP A 467 -18.75 -7.73 16.21
N PHE A 468 -19.66 -7.21 15.38
CA PHE A 468 -19.74 -5.77 15.14
C PHE A 468 -20.13 -4.99 16.39
N ASN A 469 -21.00 -5.53 17.24
CA ASN A 469 -21.33 -4.94 18.52
C ASN A 469 -20.09 -4.81 19.40
N GLU A 470 -19.26 -5.85 19.46
CA GLU A 470 -18.03 -5.82 20.24
C GLU A 470 -17.00 -4.85 19.63
N ALA A 471 -16.85 -4.82 18.30
CA ALA A 471 -15.99 -3.85 17.62
C ALA A 471 -16.41 -2.40 17.92
N ILE A 472 -17.72 -2.11 17.90
CA ILE A 472 -18.29 -0.80 18.22
C ILE A 472 -18.10 -0.47 19.72
N ARG A 473 -18.29 -1.44 20.62
CA ARG A 473 -18.03 -1.25 22.05
C ARG A 473 -16.57 -0.85 22.33
N LEU A 474 -15.63 -1.50 21.64
CA LEU A 474 -14.19 -1.26 21.77
C LEU A 474 -13.75 0.06 21.09
N ASN A 475 -14.36 0.41 19.97
CA ASN A 475 -14.11 1.68 19.27
C ASN A 475 -15.40 2.29 18.71
N PRO A 476 -16.11 3.12 19.50
CA PRO A 476 -17.38 3.74 19.07
C PRO A 476 -17.25 4.75 17.91
N GLU A 477 -16.02 5.17 17.59
CA GLU A 477 -15.77 6.11 16.49
C GLU A 477 -15.42 5.41 15.16
N TYR A 478 -15.40 4.08 15.11
CA TYR A 478 -15.07 3.33 13.92
C TYR A 478 -16.27 3.16 12.99
N ALA A 479 -16.46 4.10 12.07
CA ALA A 479 -17.61 4.18 11.15
C ALA A 479 -17.85 2.89 10.34
N ALA A 480 -16.79 2.13 10.01
CA ALA A 480 -16.91 0.91 9.22
C ALA A 480 -17.74 -0.17 9.90
N SER A 481 -17.59 -0.38 11.21
CA SER A 481 -18.36 -1.40 11.94
C SER A 481 -19.86 -1.09 11.96
N TYR A 482 -20.24 0.20 12.03
CA TYR A 482 -21.66 0.58 11.90
C TYR A 482 -22.16 0.29 10.48
N ASN A 483 -21.39 0.68 9.44
CA ASN A 483 -21.79 0.38 8.06
C ASN A 483 -21.93 -1.13 7.81
N ASN A 484 -21.00 -1.93 8.32
CA ASN A 484 -20.98 -3.38 8.16
C ASN A 484 -22.15 -4.03 8.90
N ARG A 485 -22.44 -3.61 10.14
CA ARG A 485 -23.59 -4.09 10.92
C ARG A 485 -24.89 -3.69 10.24
N GLY A 486 -25.00 -2.46 9.77
CA GLY A 486 -26.14 -1.97 8.98
C GLY A 486 -26.39 -2.82 7.74
N ALA A 487 -25.33 -3.26 7.04
CA ALA A 487 -25.47 -4.14 5.87
C ALA A 487 -26.02 -5.52 6.27
N VAL A 488 -25.65 -6.06 7.42
CA VAL A 488 -26.22 -7.32 7.92
C VAL A 488 -27.68 -7.12 8.34
N TYR A 489 -28.02 -6.03 9.00
CA TYR A 489 -29.42 -5.70 9.32
C TYR A 489 -30.28 -5.52 8.06
N ASP A 490 -29.76 -4.88 7.02
CA ASP A 490 -30.48 -4.74 5.74
C ASP A 490 -30.75 -6.11 5.09
N LYS A 491 -29.75 -7.01 5.05
CA LYS A 491 -29.89 -8.37 4.52
C LYS A 491 -30.90 -9.22 5.31
N SER A 492 -30.97 -9.02 6.63
CA SER A 492 -31.88 -9.71 7.52
C SER A 492 -33.28 -9.06 7.63
N GLY A 493 -33.52 -7.97 6.88
CA GLY A 493 -34.81 -7.28 6.84
C GLY A 493 -35.09 -6.30 7.96
N HIS A 494 -34.10 -6.01 8.82
CA HIS A 494 -34.21 -5.07 9.93
C HIS A 494 -33.85 -3.65 9.46
N TYR A 495 -34.68 -3.06 8.60
CA TYR A 495 -34.37 -1.82 7.88
C TYR A 495 -34.20 -0.59 8.79
N GLU A 496 -34.94 -0.50 9.90
CA GLU A 496 -34.83 0.58 10.87
C GLU A 496 -33.44 0.58 11.53
N ASN A 497 -32.97 -0.59 11.96
CA ASN A 497 -31.63 -0.75 12.55
C ASN A 497 -30.53 -0.43 11.53
N ALA A 498 -30.69 -0.91 10.29
CA ALA A 498 -29.76 -0.61 9.22
C ALA A 498 -29.66 0.90 8.96
N PHE A 499 -30.81 1.60 8.95
CA PHE A 499 -30.87 3.03 8.74
C PHE A 499 -30.17 3.84 9.84
N GLU A 500 -30.37 3.47 11.13
CA GLU A 500 -29.71 4.11 12.27
C GLU A 500 -28.19 3.92 12.19
N ASP A 501 -27.73 2.72 11.85
CA ASP A 501 -26.31 2.39 11.70
C ASP A 501 -25.67 3.17 10.57
N TYR A 502 -26.28 3.24 9.39
CA TYR A 502 -25.77 4.04 8.28
C TYR A 502 -25.74 5.53 8.60
N ASN A 503 -26.73 6.07 9.29
CA ASN A 503 -26.73 7.45 9.75
C ASN A 503 -25.57 7.71 10.70
N THR A 504 -25.28 6.78 11.61
CA THR A 504 -24.16 6.89 12.54
C THR A 504 -22.81 6.81 11.79
N ALA A 505 -22.69 5.90 10.83
CA ALA A 505 -21.48 5.79 9.98
C ALA A 505 -21.22 7.09 9.21
N ILE A 506 -22.26 7.69 8.63
CA ILE A 506 -22.18 8.97 7.89
C ILE A 506 -21.83 10.13 8.83
N ARG A 507 -22.41 10.17 10.04
CA ARG A 507 -22.09 11.19 11.04
C ARG A 507 -20.65 11.13 11.49
N LEU A 508 -20.11 9.91 11.70
CA LEU A 508 -18.72 9.69 12.09
C LEU A 508 -17.74 9.95 10.93
N LYS A 509 -18.12 9.60 9.71
CA LYS A 509 -17.32 9.82 8.49
C LYS A 509 -18.17 10.38 7.37
N PRO A 510 -18.32 11.73 7.26
CA PRO A 510 -19.17 12.37 6.25
C PRO A 510 -18.75 12.11 4.79
N GLU A 511 -17.54 11.58 4.57
CA GLU A 511 -17.02 11.23 3.24
C GLU A 511 -17.12 9.72 2.95
N TYR A 512 -17.98 8.99 3.67
CA TYR A 512 -18.08 7.53 3.52
C TYR A 512 -19.07 7.14 2.41
N ALA A 513 -18.57 7.01 1.18
CA ALA A 513 -19.36 6.72 -0.01
C ALA A 513 -20.20 5.42 0.12
N ASP A 514 -19.64 4.34 0.70
CA ASP A 514 -20.34 3.08 0.89
C ASP A 514 -21.57 3.22 1.78
N ALA A 515 -21.48 4.00 2.87
CA ALA A 515 -22.59 4.21 3.79
C ALA A 515 -23.76 4.97 3.13
N TYR A 516 -23.46 5.96 2.27
CA TYR A 516 -24.49 6.60 1.46
C TYR A 516 -25.11 5.64 0.44
N ASN A 517 -24.30 4.85 -0.27
CA ASN A 517 -24.81 3.85 -1.20
C ASN A 517 -25.73 2.84 -0.50
N ASN A 518 -25.32 2.33 0.65
CA ASN A 518 -26.07 1.33 1.39
C ASN A 518 -27.37 1.91 1.98
N ARG A 519 -27.34 3.14 2.52
CA ARG A 519 -28.54 3.83 2.97
C ARG A 519 -29.49 4.14 1.79
N GLY A 520 -28.94 4.50 0.64
CA GLY A 520 -29.69 4.66 -0.60
C GLY A 520 -30.42 3.40 -1.04
N LEU A 521 -29.83 2.22 -0.87
CA LEU A 521 -30.49 0.94 -1.12
C LEU A 521 -31.69 0.71 -0.19
N VAL A 522 -31.56 1.01 1.11
CA VAL A 522 -32.67 0.94 2.04
C VAL A 522 -33.79 1.89 1.63
N PHE A 523 -33.49 3.16 1.28
CA PHE A 523 -34.49 4.09 0.77
C PHE A 523 -35.19 3.57 -0.49
N ALA A 524 -34.44 2.96 -1.43
CA ALA A 524 -35.03 2.40 -2.64
C ALA A 524 -36.00 1.25 -2.35
N ARG A 525 -35.67 0.35 -1.42
CA ARG A 525 -36.53 -0.76 -0.96
C ARG A 525 -37.81 -0.25 -0.29
N LEU A 526 -37.72 0.84 0.47
CA LEU A 526 -38.86 1.50 1.10
C LEU A 526 -39.68 2.39 0.14
N GLY A 527 -39.34 2.40 -1.17
CA GLY A 527 -40.02 3.21 -2.18
C GLY A 527 -39.71 4.71 -2.10
N GLN A 528 -38.79 5.14 -1.26
CA GLN A 528 -38.38 6.54 -1.09
C GLN A 528 -37.38 6.96 -2.16
N ASN A 529 -37.78 6.85 -3.42
CA ASN A 529 -36.93 6.97 -4.60
C ASN A 529 -36.11 8.28 -4.67
N GLN A 530 -36.67 9.42 -4.23
CA GLN A 530 -35.95 10.69 -4.28
C GLN A 530 -34.79 10.72 -3.29
N LYS A 531 -34.97 10.18 -2.08
CA LYS A 531 -33.90 10.05 -1.10
C LYS A 531 -32.83 9.06 -1.54
N ALA A 532 -33.23 7.94 -2.16
CA ALA A 532 -32.30 6.98 -2.73
C ALA A 532 -31.40 7.62 -3.80
N ILE A 533 -32.00 8.38 -4.75
CA ILE A 533 -31.24 9.10 -5.79
C ILE A 533 -30.30 10.13 -5.17
N ALA A 534 -30.71 10.85 -4.13
CA ALA A 534 -29.85 11.83 -3.44
C ALA A 534 -28.63 11.13 -2.79
N ASP A 535 -28.84 10.02 -2.09
CA ASP A 535 -27.77 9.27 -1.44
C ASP A 535 -26.82 8.63 -2.46
N PHE A 536 -27.32 7.98 -3.52
CA PHE A 536 -26.47 7.48 -4.60
C PHE A 536 -25.68 8.60 -5.29
N SER A 537 -26.30 9.77 -5.48
CA SER A 537 -25.63 10.94 -6.07
C SER A 537 -24.50 11.44 -5.15
N LYS A 538 -24.73 11.44 -3.83
CA LYS A 538 -23.69 11.78 -2.85
C LYS A 538 -22.56 10.74 -2.86
N ALA A 539 -22.88 9.44 -2.89
CA ALA A 539 -21.89 8.36 -3.00
C ALA A 539 -21.02 8.54 -4.25
N ILE A 540 -21.63 8.82 -5.41
CA ILE A 540 -20.94 9.07 -6.68
C ILE A 540 -20.08 10.35 -6.62
N SER A 541 -20.55 11.41 -5.95
CA SER A 541 -19.76 12.64 -5.81
C SER A 541 -18.52 12.44 -4.94
N LEU A 542 -18.59 11.53 -3.96
CA LEU A 542 -17.47 11.14 -3.08
C LEU A 542 -16.52 10.16 -3.77
N ASN A 543 -17.06 9.27 -4.58
CA ASN A 543 -16.30 8.27 -5.33
C ASN A 543 -16.82 8.21 -6.79
N PRO A 544 -16.25 8.99 -7.72
CA PRO A 544 -16.70 9.06 -9.11
C PRO A 544 -16.54 7.75 -9.91
N ILE A 545 -15.76 6.79 -9.42
CA ILE A 545 -15.58 5.46 -10.04
C ILE A 545 -16.41 4.38 -9.34
N PHE A 546 -17.36 4.72 -8.47
CA PHE A 546 -18.18 3.77 -7.71
C PHE A 546 -19.27 3.13 -8.58
N VAL A 547 -18.90 2.07 -9.31
CA VAL A 547 -19.76 1.36 -10.28
C VAL A 547 -21.08 0.90 -9.66
N ASP A 548 -21.08 0.41 -8.42
CA ASP A 548 -22.31 -0.08 -7.78
C ASP A 548 -23.30 1.06 -7.48
N ALA A 549 -22.83 2.24 -7.08
CA ALA A 549 -23.70 3.38 -6.84
C ALA A 549 -24.40 3.85 -8.13
N TYR A 550 -23.69 3.86 -9.26
CA TYR A 550 -24.29 4.10 -10.57
C TYR A 550 -25.35 3.04 -10.90
N ASN A 551 -25.02 1.76 -10.81
CA ASN A 551 -25.93 0.67 -11.10
C ASN A 551 -27.18 0.68 -10.21
N ASN A 552 -27.04 1.04 -8.93
CA ASN A 552 -28.14 1.13 -8.00
C ASN A 552 -29.05 2.33 -8.33
N ARG A 553 -28.47 3.48 -8.69
CA ARG A 553 -29.25 4.66 -9.14
C ARG A 553 -29.98 4.40 -10.45
N VAL A 554 -29.37 3.65 -11.37
CA VAL A 554 -29.99 3.18 -12.63
C VAL A 554 -31.26 2.37 -12.38
N VAL A 555 -31.29 1.50 -11.39
CA VAL A 555 -32.49 0.71 -11.04
C VAL A 555 -33.62 1.65 -10.67
N VAL A 556 -33.36 2.69 -9.87
CA VAL A 556 -34.37 3.67 -9.46
C VAL A 556 -34.81 4.53 -10.63
N TYR A 557 -33.90 5.02 -11.48
CA TYR A 557 -34.26 5.77 -12.70
C TYR A 557 -35.09 4.92 -13.66
N SER A 558 -34.75 3.65 -13.84
CA SER A 558 -35.49 2.75 -14.71
C SER A 558 -36.92 2.48 -14.21
N ALA A 559 -37.10 2.37 -12.89
CA ALA A 559 -38.41 2.25 -12.27
C ALA A 559 -39.30 3.52 -12.47
N GLN A 560 -38.66 4.67 -12.61
CA GLN A 560 -39.33 5.97 -12.91
C GLN A 560 -39.48 6.22 -14.41
N GLY A 561 -39.05 5.32 -15.31
CA GLY A 561 -39.08 5.53 -16.76
C GLY A 561 -38.05 6.55 -17.29
N ARG A 562 -37.08 6.99 -16.47
CA ARG A 562 -36.02 7.97 -16.81
C ARG A 562 -34.83 7.26 -17.46
N TYR A 563 -35.08 6.65 -18.63
CA TYR A 563 -34.11 5.79 -19.31
C TYR A 563 -32.85 6.53 -19.82
N ASP A 564 -33.01 7.83 -20.20
CA ASP A 564 -31.92 8.72 -20.60
C ASP A 564 -30.85 8.85 -19.51
N LEU A 565 -31.28 9.14 -18.28
CA LEU A 565 -30.40 9.25 -17.13
C LEU A 565 -29.77 7.90 -16.76
N ALA A 566 -30.55 6.82 -16.86
CA ALA A 566 -30.07 5.48 -16.59
C ALA A 566 -28.95 5.07 -17.58
N VAL A 567 -29.10 5.37 -18.89
CA VAL A 567 -28.05 5.12 -19.88
C VAL A 567 -26.83 5.98 -19.64
N SER A 568 -27.02 7.26 -19.26
CA SER A 568 -25.89 8.16 -18.91
C SER A 568 -25.08 7.61 -17.75
N ASP A 569 -25.73 7.13 -16.69
CA ASP A 569 -25.05 6.54 -15.53
C ASP A 569 -24.31 5.23 -15.90
N LEU A 570 -24.93 4.37 -16.74
CA LEU A 570 -24.29 3.16 -17.20
C LEU A 570 -23.07 3.41 -18.08
N ASN A 571 -23.09 4.46 -18.90
CA ASN A 571 -21.93 4.89 -19.67
C ASN A 571 -20.77 5.28 -18.74
N LYS A 572 -21.04 6.00 -17.64
CA LYS A 572 -20.04 6.35 -16.64
C LYS A 572 -19.54 5.12 -15.88
N ALA A 573 -20.46 4.22 -15.48
CA ALA A 573 -20.09 2.97 -14.81
C ALA A 573 -19.18 2.09 -15.68
N ILE A 574 -19.44 1.98 -16.97
CA ILE A 574 -18.62 1.22 -17.92
C ILE A 574 -17.28 1.93 -18.19
N SER A 575 -17.26 3.26 -18.24
CA SER A 575 -16.00 4.01 -18.34
C SER A 575 -15.13 3.83 -17.11
N ALA A 576 -15.73 3.74 -15.91
CA ALA A 576 -15.02 3.49 -14.65
C ALA A 576 -14.52 2.04 -14.53
N ASN A 577 -15.31 1.07 -15.03
CA ASN A 577 -14.91 -0.33 -15.09
C ASN A 577 -15.39 -0.98 -16.40
N PRO A 578 -14.51 -1.06 -17.42
CA PRO A 578 -14.85 -1.68 -18.71
C PRO A 578 -15.19 -3.16 -18.66
N ASP A 579 -14.90 -3.87 -17.58
CA ASP A 579 -15.24 -5.27 -17.38
C ASP A 579 -16.46 -5.48 -16.44
N SER A 580 -17.25 -4.42 -16.20
CA SER A 580 -18.46 -4.50 -15.38
C SER A 580 -19.60 -5.23 -16.10
N LEU A 581 -19.68 -6.55 -15.91
CA LEU A 581 -20.75 -7.40 -16.44
C LEU A 581 -22.15 -6.84 -16.13
N LYS A 582 -22.39 -6.44 -14.88
CA LYS A 582 -23.67 -5.89 -14.40
C LYS A 582 -24.10 -4.63 -15.17
N SER A 583 -23.15 -3.74 -15.46
CA SER A 583 -23.44 -2.49 -16.16
C SER A 583 -23.84 -2.74 -17.62
N TYR A 584 -23.19 -3.67 -18.33
CA TYR A 584 -23.57 -4.05 -19.69
C TYR A 584 -24.94 -4.75 -19.72
N ILE A 585 -25.23 -5.65 -18.78
CA ILE A 585 -26.53 -6.33 -18.66
C ILE A 585 -27.63 -5.29 -18.42
N ASN A 586 -27.43 -4.38 -17.48
CA ASN A 586 -28.41 -3.32 -17.18
C ASN A 586 -28.64 -2.41 -18.39
N ARG A 587 -27.57 -2.04 -19.13
CA ARG A 587 -27.70 -1.20 -20.33
C ARG A 587 -28.43 -1.91 -21.46
N ALA A 588 -28.15 -3.21 -21.68
CA ALA A 588 -28.88 -4.02 -22.62
C ALA A 588 -30.38 -4.11 -22.28
N ALA A 589 -30.70 -4.29 -20.98
CA ALA A 589 -32.10 -4.32 -20.52
C ALA A 589 -32.85 -3.02 -20.76
N ILE A 590 -32.18 -1.87 -20.56
CA ILE A 590 -32.79 -0.55 -20.84
C ILE A 590 -33.01 -0.36 -22.35
N TYR A 591 -32.01 -0.68 -23.17
CA TYR A 591 -32.16 -0.59 -24.63
C TYR A 591 -33.24 -1.53 -25.16
N ALA A 592 -33.44 -2.71 -24.56
CA ALA A 592 -34.55 -3.60 -24.89
C ALA A 592 -35.91 -2.96 -24.59
N LYS A 593 -36.05 -2.24 -23.45
CA LYS A 593 -37.28 -1.48 -23.14
C LYS A 593 -37.52 -0.32 -24.11
N LEU A 594 -36.49 0.26 -24.68
CA LEU A 594 -36.54 1.30 -25.70
C LEU A 594 -36.69 0.74 -27.12
N ASN A 595 -36.77 -0.60 -27.29
CA ASN A 595 -36.80 -1.32 -28.59
C ASN A 595 -35.57 -1.04 -29.48
N GLN A 596 -34.43 -0.66 -28.90
CA GLN A 596 -33.16 -0.39 -29.59
C GLN A 596 -32.31 -1.67 -29.64
N TYR A 597 -32.75 -2.64 -30.45
CA TYR A 597 -32.20 -4.00 -30.45
C TYR A 597 -30.75 -4.10 -30.96
N GLU A 598 -30.31 -3.18 -31.83
CA GLU A 598 -28.90 -3.08 -32.23
C GLU A 598 -27.99 -2.83 -31.03
N GLU A 599 -28.41 -1.90 -30.15
CA GLU A 599 -27.69 -1.60 -28.91
C GLU A 599 -27.74 -2.76 -27.93
N VAL A 600 -28.87 -3.47 -27.86
CA VAL A 600 -28.96 -4.71 -27.06
C VAL A 600 -27.91 -5.72 -27.52
N ALA A 601 -27.81 -5.95 -28.83
CA ALA A 601 -26.85 -6.93 -29.39
C ALA A 601 -25.38 -6.51 -29.11
N ARG A 602 -25.08 -5.19 -29.22
CA ARG A 602 -23.73 -4.67 -28.91
C ARG A 602 -23.35 -4.92 -27.44
N ASN A 603 -24.23 -4.58 -26.51
CA ASN A 603 -23.99 -4.79 -25.08
C ASN A 603 -23.86 -6.27 -24.72
N LEU A 604 -24.74 -7.12 -25.27
CA LEU A 604 -24.66 -8.57 -25.01
C LEU A 604 -23.41 -9.21 -25.65
N THR A 605 -22.83 -8.61 -26.67
CA THR A 605 -21.52 -9.05 -27.20
C THR A 605 -20.42 -8.88 -26.16
N GLU A 606 -20.39 -7.73 -25.44
CA GLU A 606 -19.47 -7.55 -24.34
C GLU A 606 -19.77 -8.47 -23.14
N VAL A 607 -21.05 -8.67 -22.82
CA VAL A 607 -21.47 -9.64 -21.78
C VAL A 607 -20.95 -11.05 -22.11
N ILE A 608 -21.06 -11.49 -23.37
CA ILE A 608 -20.58 -12.79 -23.82
C ILE A 608 -19.04 -12.85 -23.82
N ARG A 609 -18.35 -11.77 -24.15
CA ARG A 609 -16.90 -11.69 -24.04
C ARG A 609 -16.44 -11.94 -22.59
N LEU A 610 -17.17 -11.37 -21.63
CA LEU A 610 -16.85 -11.49 -20.20
C LEU A 610 -17.28 -12.85 -19.60
N GLN A 611 -18.38 -13.43 -20.10
CA GLN A 611 -18.92 -14.70 -19.60
C GLN A 611 -19.45 -15.55 -20.76
N PRO A 612 -18.59 -16.33 -21.45
CA PRO A 612 -18.93 -17.04 -22.69
C PRO A 612 -19.75 -18.31 -22.52
N ASP A 613 -19.95 -18.83 -21.31
CA ASP A 613 -20.58 -20.14 -21.10
C ASP A 613 -22.03 -20.06 -20.57
N ASN A 614 -22.70 -18.90 -20.75
CA ASN A 614 -24.08 -18.70 -20.31
C ASN A 614 -25.01 -18.70 -21.52
N ASP A 615 -25.91 -19.71 -21.61
CA ASP A 615 -26.90 -19.89 -22.67
C ASP A 615 -27.85 -18.70 -22.85
N LEU A 616 -28.24 -18.06 -21.74
CA LEU A 616 -29.20 -16.95 -21.74
C LEU A 616 -28.66 -15.70 -22.46
N PHE A 617 -27.38 -15.46 -22.44
CA PHE A 617 -26.82 -14.31 -23.13
C PHE A 617 -26.82 -14.46 -24.62
N TYR A 618 -26.51 -15.66 -25.15
CA TYR A 618 -26.65 -15.97 -26.56
C TYR A 618 -28.12 -15.95 -26.99
N TYR A 619 -29.02 -16.50 -26.18
CA TYR A 619 -30.46 -16.45 -26.47
C TYR A 619 -30.94 -15.00 -26.62
N ASN A 620 -30.61 -14.13 -25.68
CA ASN A 620 -31.05 -12.72 -25.70
C ASN A 620 -30.42 -11.94 -26.87
N ARG A 621 -29.15 -12.20 -27.21
CA ARG A 621 -28.50 -11.56 -28.36
C ARG A 621 -29.11 -12.09 -29.69
N GLY A 622 -29.34 -13.38 -29.78
CA GLY A 622 -30.05 -13.99 -30.93
C GLY A 622 -31.45 -13.44 -31.13
N PHE A 623 -32.18 -13.18 -30.02
CA PHE A 623 -33.47 -12.51 -30.06
C PHE A 623 -33.35 -11.06 -30.60
N ALA A 624 -32.36 -10.31 -30.14
CA ALA A 624 -32.09 -8.94 -30.62
C ALA A 624 -31.74 -8.95 -32.13
N TYR A 625 -30.90 -9.87 -32.59
CA TYR A 625 -30.61 -10.05 -34.01
C TYR A 625 -31.84 -10.45 -34.84
N ALA A 626 -32.70 -11.29 -34.30
CA ALA A 626 -33.95 -11.64 -34.97
C ALA A 626 -34.89 -10.43 -35.13
N LYS A 627 -34.94 -9.55 -34.11
CA LYS A 627 -35.73 -8.31 -34.16
C LYS A 627 -35.20 -7.27 -35.16
N THR A 628 -33.91 -7.27 -35.43
CA THR A 628 -33.24 -6.37 -36.41
C THR A 628 -33.11 -7.01 -37.80
N GLY A 629 -33.71 -8.19 -38.03
CA GLY A 629 -33.66 -8.88 -39.32
C GLY A 629 -32.33 -9.57 -39.63
N GLN A 630 -31.40 -9.61 -38.69
CA GLN A 630 -30.09 -10.27 -38.84
C GLN A 630 -30.21 -11.77 -38.59
N TYR A 631 -31.01 -12.45 -39.40
CA TYR A 631 -31.46 -13.84 -39.18
C TYR A 631 -30.33 -14.85 -39.09
N ASN A 632 -29.25 -14.71 -39.91
CA ASN A 632 -28.12 -15.65 -39.85
C ASN A 632 -27.35 -15.53 -38.52
N ALA A 633 -27.15 -14.32 -38.02
CA ALA A 633 -26.53 -14.10 -36.72
C ALA A 633 -27.40 -14.66 -35.58
N ALA A 634 -28.73 -14.43 -35.66
CA ALA A 634 -29.69 -14.96 -34.71
C ALA A 634 -29.65 -16.50 -34.65
N LEU A 635 -29.64 -17.19 -35.83
CA LEU A 635 -29.55 -18.64 -35.90
C LEU A 635 -28.24 -19.17 -35.27
N ASN A 636 -27.13 -18.52 -35.52
CA ASN A 636 -25.84 -18.88 -34.91
C ASN A 636 -25.91 -18.81 -33.36
N ASP A 637 -26.50 -17.75 -32.83
CA ASP A 637 -26.66 -17.58 -31.40
C ASP A 637 -27.63 -18.59 -30.79
N PHE A 638 -28.77 -18.85 -31.41
CA PHE A 638 -29.70 -19.91 -30.97
C PHE A 638 -29.07 -21.30 -31.05
N ASN A 639 -28.26 -21.58 -32.07
CA ASN A 639 -27.49 -22.82 -32.14
C ASN A 639 -26.49 -22.94 -30.98
N LYS A 640 -25.83 -21.84 -30.60
CA LYS A 640 -24.92 -21.83 -29.42
C LYS A 640 -25.72 -22.02 -28.13
N THR A 641 -26.84 -21.32 -27.96
CA THR A 641 -27.78 -21.52 -26.85
C THR A 641 -28.13 -22.99 -26.66
N LEU A 642 -28.57 -23.64 -27.74
CA LEU A 642 -29.00 -25.05 -27.70
C LEU A 642 -27.86 -26.05 -27.55
N ARG A 643 -26.61 -25.66 -27.88
CA ARG A 643 -25.44 -26.48 -27.54
C ARG A 643 -25.07 -26.37 -26.05
N LEU A 644 -25.33 -25.23 -25.44
CA LEU A 644 -25.08 -25.02 -23.99
C LEU A 644 -26.22 -25.61 -23.16
N LYS A 645 -27.46 -25.54 -23.68
CA LYS A 645 -28.67 -26.04 -23.03
C LYS A 645 -29.66 -26.56 -24.06
N ASP A 646 -29.67 -27.86 -24.24
CA ASP A 646 -30.43 -28.57 -25.28
C ASP A 646 -31.95 -28.57 -25.07
N ASN A 647 -32.45 -28.33 -23.86
CA ASN A 647 -33.86 -28.29 -23.50
C ASN A 647 -34.44 -26.86 -23.39
N HIS A 648 -33.84 -25.87 -24.06
CA HIS A 648 -34.31 -24.50 -24.03
C HIS A 648 -35.49 -24.25 -24.97
N ALA A 649 -36.71 -24.42 -24.46
CA ALA A 649 -37.97 -24.33 -25.23
C ALA A 649 -38.14 -23.03 -26.03
N ASP A 650 -37.83 -21.87 -25.39
CA ASP A 650 -37.94 -20.54 -26.02
C ASP A 650 -36.94 -20.37 -27.16
N ALA A 651 -35.72 -20.92 -27.04
CA ALA A 651 -34.74 -20.87 -28.12
C ALA A 651 -35.20 -21.64 -29.36
N TYR A 652 -35.72 -22.83 -29.18
CA TYR A 652 -36.35 -23.60 -30.30
C TYR A 652 -37.53 -22.83 -30.90
N ASN A 653 -38.40 -22.23 -30.05
CA ASN A 653 -39.57 -21.49 -30.51
C ASN A 653 -39.20 -20.26 -31.36
N ILE A 654 -38.22 -19.47 -30.95
CA ILE A 654 -37.80 -18.28 -31.71
C ILE A 654 -36.98 -18.68 -32.94
N ARG A 655 -36.10 -19.72 -32.84
CA ARG A 655 -35.35 -20.23 -33.98
C ARG A 655 -36.28 -20.79 -35.06
N ALA A 656 -37.35 -21.48 -34.67
CA ALA A 656 -38.41 -21.90 -35.55
C ALA A 656 -39.05 -20.72 -36.30
N ALA A 657 -39.40 -19.65 -35.59
CA ALA A 657 -39.95 -18.46 -36.20
C ALA A 657 -38.98 -17.80 -37.19
N VAL A 658 -37.68 -17.75 -36.89
CA VAL A 658 -36.64 -17.25 -37.80
C VAL A 658 -36.53 -18.11 -39.05
N TYR A 659 -36.51 -19.46 -38.93
CA TYR A 659 -36.50 -20.38 -40.10
C TYR A 659 -37.73 -20.19 -40.97
N LEU A 660 -38.91 -20.09 -40.38
CA LEU A 660 -40.17 -19.89 -41.15
C LEU A 660 -40.15 -18.54 -41.87
N ASN A 661 -39.63 -17.48 -41.27
CA ASN A 661 -39.46 -16.18 -41.92
C ASN A 661 -38.45 -16.21 -43.08
N GLN A 662 -37.50 -17.10 -43.06
CA GLN A 662 -36.56 -17.36 -44.16
C GLN A 662 -37.08 -18.41 -45.17
N HIS A 663 -38.33 -18.78 -45.10
CA HIS A 663 -38.97 -19.82 -45.92
C HIS A 663 -38.35 -21.23 -45.76
N ASN A 664 -37.58 -21.47 -44.72
CA ASN A 664 -37.07 -22.81 -44.38
C ASN A 664 -38.13 -23.55 -43.55
N ILE A 665 -39.15 -24.08 -44.26
CA ILE A 665 -40.32 -24.68 -43.62
C ILE A 665 -39.93 -25.94 -42.84
N ILE A 666 -39.04 -26.77 -43.40
CA ILE A 666 -38.66 -28.05 -42.77
C ILE A 666 -38.02 -27.83 -41.41
N SER A 667 -36.96 -27.03 -41.36
CA SER A 667 -36.26 -26.74 -40.09
C SER A 667 -37.15 -25.97 -39.10
N GLY A 668 -37.98 -25.04 -39.62
CA GLY A 668 -38.91 -24.30 -38.80
C GLY A 668 -39.98 -25.18 -38.13
N CYS A 669 -40.56 -26.14 -38.87
CA CYS A 669 -41.54 -27.03 -38.29
C CYS A 669 -40.94 -28.05 -37.32
N LEU A 670 -39.72 -28.54 -37.57
CA LEU A 670 -38.98 -29.40 -36.62
C LEU A 670 -38.75 -28.72 -35.28
N ASP A 671 -38.20 -27.50 -35.31
CA ASP A 671 -37.97 -26.72 -34.12
C ASP A 671 -39.25 -26.30 -33.38
N ALA A 672 -40.33 -25.96 -34.14
CA ALA A 672 -41.60 -25.63 -33.55
C ALA A 672 -42.26 -26.84 -32.83
N LYS A 673 -42.14 -28.03 -33.39
CA LYS A 673 -42.56 -29.30 -32.73
C LYS A 673 -41.72 -29.54 -31.47
N LYS A 674 -40.41 -29.40 -31.57
CA LYS A 674 -39.51 -29.57 -30.43
C LYS A 674 -39.77 -28.57 -29.29
N ALA A 675 -40.02 -27.30 -29.64
CA ALA A 675 -40.42 -26.26 -28.67
C ALA A 675 -41.73 -26.65 -27.97
N CYS A 676 -42.69 -27.18 -28.72
CA CYS A 676 -43.99 -27.60 -28.17
C CYS A 676 -43.86 -28.84 -27.26
N GLU A 677 -43.02 -29.82 -27.59
CA GLU A 677 -42.68 -30.94 -26.72
C GLU A 677 -42.08 -30.46 -25.38
N LEU A 678 -41.34 -29.35 -25.41
CA LEU A 678 -40.73 -28.71 -24.23
C LEU A 678 -41.63 -27.67 -23.53
N GLY A 679 -42.91 -27.56 -23.95
CA GLY A 679 -43.92 -26.75 -23.32
C GLY A 679 -44.18 -25.37 -23.98
N ASN A 680 -43.51 -25.00 -25.08
CA ASN A 680 -43.76 -23.74 -25.81
C ASN A 680 -44.28 -23.99 -27.22
N CYS A 681 -45.63 -24.07 -27.39
CA CYS A 681 -46.32 -24.37 -28.66
C CYS A 681 -46.62 -23.10 -29.52
N ARG A 682 -46.21 -21.91 -29.16
CA ARG A 682 -46.65 -20.64 -29.81
C ARG A 682 -46.38 -20.60 -31.30
N THR A 683 -45.16 -20.89 -31.75
CA THR A 683 -44.78 -20.86 -33.16
C THR A 683 -45.42 -21.99 -33.92
N LEU A 684 -45.58 -23.20 -33.34
CA LEU A 684 -46.26 -24.35 -33.96
C LEU A 684 -47.75 -24.02 -34.21
N GLN A 685 -48.45 -23.50 -33.23
CA GLN A 685 -49.86 -23.09 -33.36
C GLN A 685 -50.05 -22.01 -34.42
N ALA A 686 -49.20 -20.99 -34.42
CA ALA A 686 -49.24 -19.92 -35.41
C ALA A 686 -48.94 -20.41 -36.83
N ALA A 687 -48.02 -21.35 -36.99
CA ALA A 687 -47.71 -21.95 -38.29
C ALA A 687 -48.84 -22.89 -38.78
N ALA A 688 -49.42 -23.71 -37.89
CA ALA A 688 -50.54 -24.58 -38.20
C ALA A 688 -51.77 -23.81 -38.65
N ALA A 689 -52.10 -22.67 -38.02
CA ALA A 689 -53.19 -21.81 -38.43
C ALA A 689 -53.03 -21.22 -39.86
N LYS A 690 -51.76 -21.12 -40.32
CA LYS A 690 -51.42 -20.69 -41.70
C LYS A 690 -51.33 -21.87 -42.71
N GLY A 691 -51.64 -23.08 -42.28
CA GLY A 691 -51.51 -24.29 -43.10
C GLY A 691 -50.06 -24.82 -43.26
N ILE A 692 -49.12 -24.25 -42.47
CA ILE A 692 -47.74 -24.63 -42.43
C ILE A 692 -47.51 -25.57 -41.23
N CYS A 693 -46.59 -26.51 -41.28
CA CYS A 693 -46.29 -27.47 -40.19
C CYS A 693 -47.45 -28.44 -39.83
N ARG A 694 -48.18 -28.98 -40.87
CA ARG A 694 -49.20 -30.01 -40.66
C ARG A 694 -48.62 -31.35 -40.21
#